data_47dd281127bf0e45b61bba7fd2173f09
#
_entry.id   47dd281127bf0e45b61bba7fd2173f09
#
_cell.length_a   1.000
_cell.length_b   1.000
_cell.length_c   1.000
_cell.angle_alpha   90.00
_cell.angle_beta   90.00
_cell.angle_gamma   90.00
#
_symmetry.space_group_name_H-M   'P 1'
#
loop_
_entity.id
_entity.type
_entity.pdbx_description
1 polymer ?
#
loop_
_entity_poly.entity_id
_entity_poly.type
_entity_poly.pdbx_seq_one_letter_code
_entity_poly.pdbx_strand_id
1 'polypeptide(L)'
;MSPEQVLGKPLDARTDLFSFGVVLYEMATGSPPFNGETTGAIFDAILHGSPVAPLHLNAEVPAELERIIVKSLEKDRDLRYQHASEIRADLQRLKRDTDSRGVVTAPLVGAPKQATGQAQEGPRLRKNWLLGAGVLLLAGLVAGAYFYFHRRPVLTDKDTIVLADFTNTTGDPVFDGTLRQGLAVQLEQSPFLSLVSDERTQQVLKMMGRPADARFTPEVAREVCERTTSAVVLEGSIAPLGSQYVLGLRAKNCRTGDVLAEEQVQAARKEEVLNALSQIASKFRTRVGESLATVEKHDTPLAEATTPSLEALKAYSMGLNVLYSAGSEGALPHFQRAVQIDPKFAIAYMFLGRIYGDLGESVLSGENTQKAYEFRDRATDREKLIIVAAYDSQVTGNIEKAAQTFELMEQAYPRDVNAPGPLSGYIYPVLGKYEKAIEQAKRAITLDPQFPFAYVNLSTAYHILGRLKEAEDTLRLASERKIEVTVLAIERYTVSFLEGDRAAMDRTAAEAKGTPIEDWMTDQEAFALVYSGHLQQARNLARTAVNLAMPAKREAAALYVAGAAIWDGLFGNAAEAKQSAKAALDLSRGRDVEYGAAFALVLSGDSYQAERLAGDLDKRFPGDTCVQFSYLPTLRALSALNQGQPSKAIEALMRARYELGVPGSWYNGNFGALYPIYVRGLAYLDARQGADAAAEFQKMIDYRGALGTDPVSALARLQLGRAYALSGDKAKAKAAYQDFLTLWKDADPDIPILKQAQAEYAKLQ
;
A
#
# COMPACT_ATOMS: atom_id res chain seq x y z
N MET A 1 11.11 11.46 -20.01
CA MET A 1 11.81 10.29 -20.62
C MET A 1 12.95 10.76 -21.51
N SER A 2 14.10 10.07 -21.49
CA SER A 2 15.23 10.30 -22.39
C SER A 2 15.20 9.35 -23.60
N PRO A 3 15.97 9.62 -24.68
CA PRO A 3 16.06 8.73 -25.83
C PRO A 3 16.45 7.29 -25.49
N GLU A 4 17.38 7.10 -24.56
CA GLU A 4 17.80 5.77 -24.10
C GLU A 4 16.71 5.03 -23.30
N GLN A 5 15.85 5.74 -22.57
CA GLN A 5 14.69 5.12 -21.91
C GLN A 5 13.65 4.65 -22.93
N VAL A 6 13.40 5.45 -23.97
CA VAL A 6 12.48 5.07 -25.05
C VAL A 6 13.00 3.84 -25.80
N LEU A 7 14.32 3.71 -25.97
CA LEU A 7 14.97 2.61 -26.68
C LEU A 7 15.25 1.38 -25.79
N GLY A 8 14.94 1.41 -24.50
CA GLY A 8 15.23 0.32 -23.56
C GLY A 8 16.75 0.04 -23.39
N LYS A 9 17.61 1.04 -23.62
CA LYS A 9 19.08 0.92 -23.49
C LYS A 9 19.50 1.07 -22.01
N PRO A 10 20.70 0.57 -21.62
CA PRO A 10 21.23 0.80 -20.28
C PRO A 10 21.26 2.27 -19.91
N LEU A 11 20.79 2.61 -18.71
CA LEU A 11 20.67 3.96 -18.20
C LEU A 11 21.91 4.34 -17.37
N ASP A 12 22.27 5.63 -17.42
CA ASP A 12 23.31 6.24 -16.58
C ASP A 12 22.86 7.65 -16.12
N ALA A 13 23.70 8.35 -15.34
CA ALA A 13 23.40 9.67 -14.80
C ALA A 13 23.06 10.74 -15.86
N ARG A 14 23.44 10.54 -17.11
CA ARG A 14 23.14 11.46 -18.22
C ARG A 14 21.68 11.42 -18.64
N THR A 15 20.97 10.36 -18.30
CA THR A 15 19.51 10.24 -18.43
C THR A 15 18.78 11.30 -17.58
N ASP A 16 19.24 11.50 -16.35
CA ASP A 16 18.68 12.50 -15.43
C ASP A 16 19.00 13.92 -15.91
N LEU A 17 20.19 14.13 -16.52
CA LEU A 17 20.58 15.42 -17.09
C LEU A 17 19.72 15.80 -18.30
N PHE A 18 19.28 14.81 -19.12
CA PHE A 18 18.32 15.05 -20.19
C PHE A 18 16.95 15.43 -19.61
N SER A 19 16.46 14.69 -18.61
CA SER A 19 15.19 14.98 -17.96
C SER A 19 15.18 16.35 -17.28
N PHE A 20 16.28 16.75 -16.68
CA PHE A 20 16.48 18.09 -16.15
C PHE A 20 16.42 19.16 -17.26
N GLY A 21 17.01 18.90 -18.43
CA GLY A 21 16.92 19.77 -19.61
C GLY A 21 15.47 19.96 -20.10
N VAL A 22 14.64 18.91 -20.06
CA VAL A 22 13.21 18.98 -20.38
C VAL A 22 12.49 19.93 -19.40
N VAL A 23 12.73 19.79 -18.11
CA VAL A 23 12.15 20.67 -17.08
C VAL A 23 12.59 22.12 -17.26
N LEU A 24 13.89 22.39 -17.50
CA LEU A 24 14.39 23.74 -17.76
C LEU A 24 13.74 24.36 -19.00
N TYR A 25 13.54 23.56 -20.07
CA TYR A 25 12.88 24.03 -21.27
C TYR A 25 11.44 24.46 -20.98
N GLU A 26 10.68 23.61 -20.30
CA GLU A 26 9.28 23.87 -19.96
C GLU A 26 9.14 25.07 -19.02
N MET A 27 10.02 25.21 -18.04
CA MET A 27 10.07 26.40 -17.16
C MET A 27 10.38 27.68 -17.92
N ALA A 28 11.23 27.64 -18.96
CA ALA A 28 11.64 28.79 -19.72
C ALA A 28 10.61 29.22 -20.78
N THR A 29 9.83 28.27 -21.33
CA THR A 29 8.94 28.49 -22.49
C THR A 29 7.46 28.33 -22.21
N GLY A 30 7.10 27.71 -21.08
CA GLY A 30 5.71 27.34 -20.75
C GLY A 30 5.16 26.17 -21.58
N SER A 31 6.00 25.49 -22.38
CA SER A 31 5.58 24.40 -23.28
C SER A 31 6.59 23.26 -23.23
N PRO A 32 6.16 21.99 -23.33
CA PRO A 32 7.09 20.86 -23.36
C PRO A 32 7.90 20.83 -24.65
N PRO A 33 9.19 20.40 -24.61
CA PRO A 33 10.08 20.39 -25.79
C PRO A 33 9.70 19.35 -26.84
N PHE A 34 8.95 18.32 -26.47
CA PHE A 34 8.53 17.22 -27.35
C PHE A 34 7.05 16.96 -27.18
N ASN A 35 6.27 17.17 -28.25
CA ASN A 35 4.83 17.06 -28.28
C ASN A 35 4.36 16.05 -29.32
N GLY A 36 3.16 15.42 -29.09
CA GLY A 36 2.53 14.53 -30.04
C GLY A 36 1.12 14.14 -29.58
N GLU A 37 0.21 13.87 -30.51
CA GLU A 37 -1.17 13.49 -30.22
C GLU A 37 -1.28 12.06 -29.63
N THR A 38 -0.25 11.24 -29.82
CA THR A 38 -0.19 9.87 -29.31
C THR A 38 1.14 9.60 -28.60
N THR A 39 1.18 8.60 -27.73
CA THR A 39 2.42 8.17 -27.05
C THR A 39 3.53 7.82 -28.05
N GLY A 40 3.18 7.21 -29.20
CA GLY A 40 4.13 6.89 -30.26
C GLY A 40 4.71 8.14 -30.93
N ALA A 41 3.90 9.17 -31.18
CA ALA A 41 4.35 10.44 -31.73
C ALA A 41 5.27 11.20 -30.75
N ILE A 42 5.00 11.12 -29.45
CA ILE A 42 5.86 11.70 -28.41
C ILE A 42 7.21 10.94 -28.38
N PHE A 43 7.22 9.63 -28.47
CA PHE A 43 8.43 8.82 -28.52
C PHE A 43 9.27 9.13 -29.77
N ASP A 44 8.63 9.28 -30.93
CA ASP A 44 9.34 9.68 -32.15
C ASP A 44 9.94 11.08 -32.01
N ALA A 45 9.22 12.03 -31.44
CA ALA A 45 9.73 13.37 -31.15
C ALA A 45 10.92 13.36 -30.17
N ILE A 46 10.89 12.49 -29.15
CA ILE A 46 12.02 12.32 -28.22
C ILE A 46 13.24 11.72 -28.93
N LEU A 47 13.06 10.80 -29.86
CA LEU A 47 14.15 10.12 -30.55
C LEU A 47 14.74 10.97 -31.69
N HIS A 48 13.90 11.62 -32.47
CA HIS A 48 14.29 12.22 -33.74
C HIS A 48 13.97 13.73 -33.84
N GLY A 49 12.99 14.22 -33.06
CA GLY A 49 12.56 15.61 -33.13
C GLY A 49 13.54 16.58 -32.48
N SER A 50 13.76 17.75 -33.11
CA SER A 50 14.47 18.86 -32.49
C SER A 50 13.46 19.80 -31.83
N PRO A 51 13.65 20.15 -30.54
CA PRO A 51 12.75 21.13 -29.90
C PRO A 51 12.89 22.51 -30.54
N VAL A 52 11.82 23.31 -30.53
CA VAL A 52 11.90 24.71 -30.95
C VAL A 52 12.88 25.46 -30.03
N ALA A 53 13.69 26.34 -30.59
CA ALA A 53 14.65 27.08 -29.77
C ALA A 53 13.88 27.93 -28.70
N PRO A 54 14.26 27.87 -27.43
CA PRO A 54 13.59 28.62 -26.35
C PRO A 54 13.39 30.11 -26.60
N LEU A 55 14.38 30.77 -27.22
CA LEU A 55 14.31 32.19 -27.61
C LEU A 55 13.21 32.50 -28.64
N HIS A 56 12.78 31.52 -29.44
CA HIS A 56 11.69 31.72 -30.39
C HIS A 56 10.29 31.72 -29.69
N LEU A 57 10.19 31.06 -28.55
CA LEU A 57 8.94 30.95 -27.78
C LEU A 57 8.86 32.00 -26.66
N ASN A 58 10.00 32.40 -26.13
CA ASN A 58 10.11 33.42 -25.09
C ASN A 58 11.38 34.25 -25.27
N ALA A 59 11.24 35.46 -25.81
CA ALA A 59 12.35 36.37 -26.08
C ALA A 59 13.06 36.90 -24.82
N GLU A 60 12.50 36.69 -23.62
CA GLU A 60 13.12 37.08 -22.36
C GLU A 60 14.14 36.04 -21.84
N VAL A 61 14.19 34.88 -22.45
CA VAL A 61 15.16 33.82 -22.08
C VAL A 61 16.59 34.27 -22.43
N PRO A 62 17.51 34.27 -21.48
CA PRO A 62 18.93 34.59 -21.77
C PRO A 62 19.51 33.56 -22.76
N ALA A 63 20.25 34.03 -23.76
CA ALA A 63 20.88 33.17 -24.77
C ALA A 63 21.78 32.09 -24.15
N GLU A 64 22.42 32.36 -23.01
CA GLU A 64 23.20 31.38 -22.27
C GLU A 64 22.35 30.29 -21.62
N LEU A 65 21.12 30.62 -21.16
CA LEU A 65 20.15 29.61 -20.66
C LEU A 65 19.68 28.71 -21.81
N GLU A 66 19.40 29.27 -22.98
CA GLU A 66 19.07 28.48 -24.16
C GLU A 66 20.20 27.50 -24.49
N ARG A 67 21.47 27.94 -24.48
CA ARG A 67 22.63 27.07 -24.72
C ARG A 67 22.67 25.89 -23.71
N ILE A 68 22.44 26.17 -22.46
CA ILE A 68 22.40 25.15 -21.38
C ILE A 68 21.28 24.12 -21.65
N ILE A 69 20.07 24.60 -21.98
CA ILE A 69 18.92 23.77 -22.29
C ILE A 69 19.18 22.89 -23.50
N VAL A 70 19.61 23.47 -24.61
CA VAL A 70 19.91 22.74 -25.87
C VAL A 70 20.95 21.65 -25.64
N LYS A 71 22.06 21.97 -24.96
CA LYS A 71 23.10 20.97 -24.64
C LYS A 71 22.57 19.83 -23.75
N SER A 72 21.65 20.11 -22.84
CA SER A 72 21.04 19.08 -22.01
C SER A 72 20.11 18.16 -22.80
N LEU A 73 19.44 18.66 -23.85
CA LEU A 73 18.49 17.96 -24.71
C LEU A 73 19.14 17.25 -25.93
N GLU A 74 20.46 17.21 -26.02
CA GLU A 74 21.16 16.46 -27.06
C GLU A 74 20.75 14.99 -27.07
N LYS A 75 20.52 14.44 -28.28
CA LYS A 75 20.09 13.05 -28.43
C LYS A 75 21.21 12.07 -28.15
N ASP A 76 22.42 12.44 -28.58
CA ASP A 76 23.61 11.68 -28.27
C ASP A 76 24.11 11.97 -26.85
N ARG A 77 24.22 10.92 -26.06
CA ARG A 77 24.67 11.00 -24.66
C ARG A 77 26.08 11.63 -24.52
N ASP A 78 26.95 11.41 -25.48
CA ASP A 78 28.33 11.87 -25.39
C ASP A 78 28.47 13.36 -25.70
N LEU A 79 27.47 13.96 -26.33
CA LEU A 79 27.38 15.40 -26.61
C LEU A 79 26.65 16.17 -25.48
N ARG A 80 25.99 15.48 -24.57
CA ARG A 80 25.33 16.11 -23.39
C ARG A 80 26.36 16.51 -22.34
N TYR A 81 25.86 17.13 -21.28
CA TYR A 81 26.63 17.25 -20.04
C TYR A 81 26.94 15.85 -19.49
N GLN A 82 28.20 15.66 -19.07
CA GLN A 82 28.66 14.38 -18.55
C GLN A 82 28.39 14.27 -17.03
N HIS A 83 28.40 15.40 -16.31
CA HIS A 83 28.19 15.45 -14.88
C HIS A 83 27.27 16.61 -14.49
N ALA A 84 26.42 16.41 -13.43
CA ALA A 84 25.55 17.45 -12.89
C ALA A 84 26.32 18.70 -12.40
N SER A 85 27.59 18.55 -12.02
CA SER A 85 28.50 19.64 -11.63
C SER A 85 28.76 20.62 -12.78
N GLU A 86 28.74 20.16 -14.03
CA GLU A 86 28.95 21.02 -15.19
C GLU A 86 27.75 21.96 -15.43
N ILE A 87 26.53 21.38 -15.42
CA ILE A 87 25.30 22.19 -15.52
C ILE A 87 25.20 23.20 -14.36
N ARG A 88 25.54 22.76 -13.16
CA ARG A 88 25.55 23.63 -11.99
C ARG A 88 26.53 24.80 -12.16
N ALA A 89 27.72 24.56 -12.70
CA ALA A 89 28.73 25.58 -12.94
C ALA A 89 28.24 26.60 -13.97
N ASP A 90 27.63 26.13 -15.07
CA ASP A 90 27.12 27.01 -16.14
C ASP A 90 25.90 27.84 -15.62
N LEU A 91 24.97 27.26 -14.87
CA LEU A 91 23.86 27.99 -14.24
C LEU A 91 24.37 29.03 -13.21
N GLN A 92 25.44 28.72 -12.47
CA GLN A 92 26.04 29.67 -11.53
C GLN A 92 26.76 30.84 -12.27
N ARG A 93 27.32 30.59 -13.45
CA ARG A 93 27.85 31.65 -14.30
C ARG A 93 26.76 32.55 -14.83
N LEU A 94 25.69 31.94 -15.39
CA LEU A 94 24.52 32.67 -15.85
C LEU A 94 23.93 33.57 -14.77
N LYS A 95 23.77 33.06 -13.54
CA LYS A 95 23.30 33.85 -12.42
C LYS A 95 24.17 35.06 -12.12
N ARG A 96 25.53 34.88 -12.10
CA ARG A 96 26.46 36.00 -11.86
C ARG A 96 26.40 37.04 -12.96
N ASP A 97 26.28 36.60 -14.23
CA ASP A 97 26.23 37.51 -15.37
C ASP A 97 24.92 38.29 -15.44
N THR A 98 23.83 37.69 -14.98
CA THR A 98 22.50 38.34 -14.85
C THR A 98 22.48 39.33 -13.70
N ASP A 99 23.06 38.97 -12.54
CA ASP A 99 23.21 39.87 -11.39
C ASP A 99 24.14 41.07 -11.67
N SER A 100 25.09 40.91 -12.61
CA SER A 100 26.06 41.97 -13.02
C SER A 100 25.49 42.93 -14.08
N ARG A 101 24.41 42.60 -14.78
CA ARG A 101 23.80 43.42 -15.84
C ARG A 101 22.83 44.51 -15.32
N GLY A 102 22.67 44.62 -14.03
CA GLY A 102 21.78 45.62 -13.38
C GLY A 102 22.34 47.06 -13.32
N VAL A 103 23.55 47.39 -13.91
CA VAL A 103 24.11 48.74 -13.94
C VAL A 103 24.84 48.96 -15.25
N VAL A 104 24.12 49.40 -16.28
CA VAL A 104 24.76 50.07 -17.44
C VAL A 104 23.89 51.24 -17.89
N THR A 105 24.31 52.43 -17.49
CA THR A 105 23.93 53.71 -18.14
C THR A 105 24.72 53.87 -19.44
N ALA A 106 24.04 54.34 -20.48
CA ALA A 106 24.52 54.52 -21.83
C ALA A 106 25.71 55.49 -21.97
N PRO A 107 26.58 55.35 -23.03
CA PRO A 107 27.70 56.23 -23.26
C PRO A 107 27.29 57.44 -24.11
N LEU A 108 27.74 58.64 -23.72
CA LEU A 108 27.85 59.81 -24.60
C LEU A 108 29.28 60.11 -24.94
N VAL A 109 29.52 60.27 -26.22
CA VAL A 109 30.76 60.55 -26.96
C VAL A 109 31.14 62.03 -26.73
N GLY A 110 32.46 62.32 -26.64
CA GLY A 110 33.02 63.60 -27.04
C GLY A 110 34.10 64.15 -26.08
N ALA A 111 35.39 64.03 -26.47
CA ALA A 111 36.52 64.81 -25.97
C ALA A 111 36.65 66.08 -26.83
N PRO A 112 37.55 67.08 -26.57
CA PRO A 112 38.60 67.23 -25.54
C PRO A 112 38.89 68.68 -25.04
N LYS A 113 39.90 68.77 -24.17
CA LYS A 113 40.87 69.87 -23.91
C LYS A 113 40.64 70.92 -22.84
N GLN A 114 41.56 70.86 -21.87
CA GLN A 114 42.42 71.90 -21.26
C GLN A 114 41.83 73.25 -20.79
N ALA A 115 41.94 73.58 -19.53
CA ALA A 115 43.04 74.35 -18.95
C ALA A 115 42.64 75.04 -17.61
N THR A 116 43.53 74.92 -16.67
CA THR A 116 43.95 75.86 -15.60
C THR A 116 42.94 76.81 -14.94
N GLY A 117 42.99 76.82 -13.58
CA GLY A 117 42.60 78.00 -12.76
C GLY A 117 42.22 77.69 -11.35
N GLN A 118 43.14 77.86 -10.45
CA GLN A 118 43.16 78.21 -9.00
C GLN A 118 41.85 78.35 -8.20
N ALA A 119 41.87 77.61 -7.10
CA ALA A 119 41.48 77.86 -5.72
C ALA A 119 40.38 78.89 -5.36
N GLN A 120 39.45 78.39 -4.56
CA GLN A 120 39.15 78.96 -3.26
C GLN A 120 38.27 78.08 -2.40
N GLU A 121 38.62 77.95 -1.10
CA GLU A 121 37.98 77.19 -0.06
C GLU A 121 36.65 77.76 0.39
N GLY A 122 35.68 76.92 0.77
CA GLY A 122 34.48 77.26 1.54
C GLY A 122 33.75 75.96 1.98
N PRO A 123 33.21 75.94 3.22
CA PRO A 123 33.00 74.69 3.96
C PRO A 123 31.78 73.85 3.47
N ARG A 124 32.03 72.66 3.05
CA ARG A 124 31.00 71.67 2.71
C ARG A 124 30.78 70.65 3.84
N LEU A 125 30.03 71.01 4.86
CA LEU A 125 29.48 70.07 5.85
C LEU A 125 27.96 70.09 5.73
N ARG A 126 27.37 69.20 4.85
CA ARG A 126 25.94 68.78 4.90
C ARG A 126 25.47 67.79 3.90
N LYS A 127 26.33 67.27 2.99
CA LYS A 127 25.84 66.32 1.93
C LYS A 127 26.12 64.85 2.20
N ASN A 128 26.97 64.53 3.18
CA ASN A 128 27.31 63.11 3.47
C ASN A 128 26.33 62.44 4.48
N TRP A 129 25.49 63.19 5.13
CA TRP A 129 24.51 62.62 6.07
C TRP A 129 23.33 61.98 5.35
N LEU A 130 22.89 62.53 4.21
CA LEU A 130 21.82 61.98 3.38
C LEU A 130 22.28 60.74 2.63
N LEU A 131 23.55 60.62 2.24
CA LEU A 131 24.11 59.40 1.65
C LEU A 131 24.30 58.32 2.69
N GLY A 132 24.71 58.63 3.90
CA GLY A 132 24.80 57.68 5.01
C GLY A 132 23.43 57.13 5.45
N ALA A 133 22.40 57.99 5.50
CA ALA A 133 21.04 57.60 5.80
C ALA A 133 20.42 56.69 4.69
N GLY A 134 20.73 56.98 3.40
CA GLY A 134 20.30 56.17 2.29
C GLY A 134 20.92 54.78 2.28
N VAL A 135 22.23 54.67 2.58
CA VAL A 135 22.94 53.39 2.70
C VAL A 135 22.45 52.60 3.89
N LEU A 136 22.16 53.21 5.02
CA LEU A 136 21.58 52.50 6.18
C LEU A 136 20.14 52.02 5.93
N LEU A 137 19.33 52.80 5.20
CA LEU A 137 17.98 52.40 4.78
C LEU A 137 18.05 51.26 3.78
N LEU A 138 18.96 51.31 2.81
CA LEU A 138 19.15 50.22 1.84
C LEU A 138 19.72 48.94 2.52
N ALA A 139 20.67 49.08 3.42
CA ALA A 139 21.19 48.00 4.23
C ALA A 139 20.10 47.38 5.14
N GLY A 140 19.23 48.23 5.71
CA GLY A 140 18.06 47.79 6.49
C GLY A 140 17.02 47.07 5.65
N LEU A 141 16.76 47.54 4.43
CA LEU A 141 15.87 46.87 3.48
C LEU A 141 16.47 45.54 2.97
N VAL A 142 17.76 45.51 2.64
CA VAL A 142 18.47 44.30 2.24
C VAL A 142 18.55 43.29 3.40
N ALA A 143 18.86 43.75 4.61
CA ALA A 143 18.83 42.88 5.79
C ALA A 143 17.41 42.42 6.11
N GLY A 144 16.41 43.31 6.03
CA GLY A 144 15.00 42.94 6.18
C GLY A 144 14.52 41.93 5.14
N ALA A 145 14.85 42.15 3.87
CA ALA A 145 14.61 41.20 2.79
C ALA A 145 15.39 39.89 2.99
N TYR A 146 16.66 39.96 3.37
CA TYR A 146 17.48 38.79 3.68
C TYR A 146 16.86 37.98 4.83
N PHE A 147 16.48 38.59 5.94
CA PHE A 147 15.79 37.91 7.06
C PHE A 147 14.39 37.47 6.68
N TYR A 148 13.67 38.16 5.81
CA TYR A 148 12.36 37.77 5.32
C TYR A 148 12.44 36.54 4.41
N PHE A 149 13.38 36.51 3.47
CA PHE A 149 13.57 35.36 2.55
C PHE A 149 14.39 34.23 3.16
N HIS A 150 15.11 34.41 4.25
CA HIS A 150 15.88 33.40 4.97
C HIS A 150 15.24 33.01 6.33
N ARG A 151 13.99 33.34 6.55
CA ARG A 151 13.23 32.73 7.67
C ARG A 151 13.27 31.21 7.43
N ARG A 152 13.95 30.46 8.33
CA ARG A 152 13.90 29.01 8.30
C ARG A 152 12.44 28.60 8.37
N PRO A 153 11.97 27.65 7.54
CA PRO A 153 10.61 27.14 7.68
C PRO A 153 10.42 26.65 9.11
N VAL A 154 9.24 26.89 9.66
CA VAL A 154 8.87 26.49 11.03
C VAL A 154 8.92 24.97 11.17
N LEU A 155 8.56 24.27 10.07
CA LEU A 155 8.63 22.81 9.92
C LEU A 155 9.47 22.44 8.71
N THR A 156 10.08 21.26 8.78
CA THR A 156 10.79 20.62 7.67
C THR A 156 9.99 19.39 7.20
N ASP A 157 10.33 18.88 6.03
CA ASP A 157 9.77 17.63 5.48
C ASP A 157 10.05 16.37 6.33
N LYS A 158 10.89 16.49 7.37
CA LYS A 158 11.22 15.40 8.31
C LYS A 158 10.40 15.45 9.59
N ASP A 159 9.75 16.57 9.86
CA ASP A 159 9.00 16.78 11.09
C ASP A 159 7.63 16.08 11.05
N THR A 160 7.21 15.55 12.19
CA THR A 160 5.86 15.01 12.39
C THR A 160 5.07 15.87 13.34
N ILE A 161 3.75 15.88 13.13
CA ILE A 161 2.79 16.71 13.89
C ILE A 161 1.84 15.78 14.65
N VAL A 162 1.64 16.02 15.93
CA VAL A 162 0.57 15.43 16.74
C VAL A 162 -0.61 16.38 16.78
N LEU A 163 -1.80 15.92 16.40
CA LEU A 163 -3.01 16.72 16.39
C LEU A 163 -3.86 16.42 17.63
N ALA A 164 -4.01 17.40 18.52
CA ALA A 164 -4.86 17.30 19.71
C ALA A 164 -6.36 17.43 19.37
N ASP A 165 -7.22 16.99 20.27
CA ASP A 165 -8.65 17.28 20.19
C ASP A 165 -8.91 18.79 20.30
N PHE A 166 -9.97 19.24 19.62
CA PHE A 166 -10.37 20.64 19.71
C PHE A 166 -10.94 20.97 21.11
N THR A 167 -10.49 22.08 21.67
CA THR A 167 -11.13 22.68 22.84
C THR A 167 -12.47 23.28 22.40
N ASN A 168 -13.57 22.63 22.73
CA ASN A 168 -14.92 23.04 22.36
C ASN A 168 -15.61 23.76 23.53
N THR A 169 -15.85 25.06 23.40
CA THR A 169 -16.58 25.87 24.38
C THR A 169 -17.97 26.30 23.88
N THR A 170 -18.43 25.75 22.74
CA THR A 170 -19.75 26.12 22.16
C THR A 170 -20.91 25.45 22.88
N GLY A 171 -20.67 24.33 23.57
CA GLY A 171 -21.72 23.48 24.16
C GLY A 171 -22.39 22.51 23.17
N ASP A 172 -22.05 22.59 21.87
CA ASP A 172 -22.59 21.64 20.86
C ASP A 172 -21.64 20.44 20.72
N PRO A 173 -22.07 19.23 21.11
CA PRO A 173 -21.23 18.04 21.07
C PRO A 173 -20.92 17.53 19.65
N VAL A 174 -21.49 18.12 18.61
CA VAL A 174 -21.16 17.75 17.23
C VAL A 174 -19.72 18.08 16.87
N PHE A 175 -19.14 19.07 17.52
CA PHE A 175 -17.76 19.51 17.26
C PHE A 175 -16.71 18.65 17.98
N ASP A 176 -17.12 17.84 18.98
CA ASP A 176 -16.19 16.99 19.74
C ASP A 176 -15.65 15.85 18.85
N GLY A 177 -14.33 15.80 18.68
CA GLY A 177 -13.65 14.83 17.80
C GLY A 177 -13.82 15.11 16.30
N THR A 178 -14.95 15.67 15.87
CA THR A 178 -15.28 15.93 14.46
C THR A 178 -14.32 16.92 13.80
N LEU A 179 -14.01 18.01 14.49
CA LEU A 179 -13.12 19.05 13.94
C LEU A 179 -11.68 18.59 13.87
N ARG A 180 -11.24 17.76 14.81
CA ARG A 180 -9.92 17.12 14.75
C ARG A 180 -9.79 16.26 13.49
N GLN A 181 -10.79 15.41 13.21
CA GLN A 181 -10.80 14.58 12.02
C GLN A 181 -10.85 15.39 10.73
N GLY A 182 -11.72 16.41 10.67
CA GLY A 182 -11.78 17.31 9.51
C GLY A 182 -10.46 18.04 9.26
N LEU A 183 -9.78 18.48 10.33
CA LEU A 183 -8.47 19.11 10.20
C LEU A 183 -7.40 18.11 9.75
N ALA A 184 -7.43 16.87 10.23
CA ALA A 184 -6.52 15.83 9.78
C ALA A 184 -6.64 15.61 8.27
N VAL A 185 -7.86 15.43 7.73
CA VAL A 185 -8.11 15.28 6.29
C VAL A 185 -7.57 16.46 5.48
N GLN A 186 -7.74 17.70 5.98
CA GLN A 186 -7.21 18.90 5.29
C GLN A 186 -5.68 18.97 5.29
N LEU A 187 -5.04 18.61 6.39
CA LEU A 187 -3.59 18.62 6.51
C LEU A 187 -2.93 17.47 5.75
N GLU A 188 -3.58 16.31 5.68
CA GLU A 188 -3.10 15.13 4.94
C GLU A 188 -3.17 15.29 3.42
N GLN A 189 -3.85 16.31 2.88
CA GLN A 189 -3.73 16.69 1.48
C GLN A 189 -2.33 17.21 1.13
N SER A 190 -1.57 17.69 2.14
CA SER A 190 -0.22 18.20 1.95
C SER A 190 0.79 17.06 1.75
N PRO A 191 1.56 17.03 0.66
CA PRO A 191 2.70 16.12 0.52
C PRO A 191 3.88 16.52 1.42
N PHE A 192 3.86 17.73 1.99
CA PHE A 192 4.89 18.29 2.85
C PHE A 192 4.70 17.94 4.33
N LEU A 193 3.45 17.97 4.84
CA LEU A 193 3.15 17.68 6.24
C LEU A 193 3.02 16.18 6.50
N SER A 194 3.34 15.75 7.71
CA SER A 194 3.14 14.38 8.17
C SER A 194 2.51 14.38 9.54
N LEU A 195 1.31 13.84 9.65
CA LEU A 195 0.64 13.63 10.92
C LEU A 195 1.05 12.30 11.54
N VAL A 196 1.11 12.27 12.87
CA VAL A 196 1.16 10.98 13.60
C VAL A 196 -0.18 10.29 13.40
N SER A 197 -0.17 9.04 12.94
CA SER A 197 -1.39 8.30 12.67
C SER A 197 -2.24 8.08 13.93
N ASP A 198 -3.56 7.98 13.75
CA ASP A 198 -4.47 7.68 14.87
C ASP A 198 -4.13 6.34 15.52
N GLU A 199 -3.74 5.35 14.72
CA GLU A 199 -3.30 4.04 15.19
C GLU A 199 -2.09 4.15 16.14
N ARG A 200 -1.05 4.90 15.73
CA ARG A 200 0.13 5.16 16.56
C ARG A 200 -0.23 5.95 17.81
N THR A 201 -1.13 6.91 17.70
CA THR A 201 -1.63 7.71 18.82
C THR A 201 -2.30 6.80 19.86
N GLN A 202 -3.21 5.90 19.43
CA GLN A 202 -3.90 4.95 20.32
C GLN A 202 -2.93 3.98 21.00
N GLN A 203 -1.93 3.48 20.29
CA GLN A 203 -0.90 2.61 20.87
C GLN A 203 -0.10 3.32 21.95
N VAL A 204 0.30 4.59 21.72
CA VAL A 204 1.02 5.38 22.73
C VAL A 204 0.14 5.64 23.95
N LEU A 205 -1.15 5.96 23.76
CA LEU A 205 -2.12 6.13 24.85
C LEU A 205 -2.26 4.85 25.68
N LYS A 206 -2.33 3.68 25.04
CA LYS A 206 -2.37 2.39 25.71
C LYS A 206 -1.08 2.14 26.54
N MET A 207 0.09 2.45 25.97
CA MET A 207 1.37 2.36 26.71
C MET A 207 1.46 3.32 27.91
N MET A 208 0.71 4.45 27.85
CA MET A 208 0.57 5.39 28.97
C MET A 208 -0.45 4.94 30.02
N GLY A 209 -1.10 3.77 29.82
CA GLY A 209 -2.16 3.27 30.71
C GLY A 209 -3.46 4.10 30.62
N ARG A 210 -3.67 4.84 29.53
CA ARG A 210 -4.89 5.59 29.30
C ARG A 210 -5.97 4.71 28.69
N PRO A 211 -7.24 4.86 29.09
CA PRO A 211 -8.34 4.15 28.45
C PRO A 211 -8.49 4.59 26.98
N ALA A 212 -9.04 3.70 26.14
CA ALA A 212 -9.20 3.92 24.70
C ALA A 212 -10.11 5.12 24.34
N ASP A 213 -11.02 5.47 25.22
CA ASP A 213 -11.95 6.61 25.11
C ASP A 213 -11.45 7.90 25.80
N ALA A 214 -10.20 7.91 26.26
CA ALA A 214 -9.61 9.07 26.91
C ALA A 214 -9.60 10.27 25.93
N ARG A 215 -10.06 11.44 26.40
CA ARG A 215 -9.94 12.67 25.61
C ARG A 215 -8.48 12.97 25.32
N PHE A 216 -8.19 13.24 24.07
CA PHE A 216 -6.85 13.59 23.61
C PHE A 216 -6.59 15.10 23.79
N THR A 217 -6.55 15.53 25.07
CA THR A 217 -6.36 16.93 25.43
C THR A 217 -5.00 17.45 24.98
N PRO A 218 -4.79 18.79 24.88
CA PRO A 218 -3.50 19.38 24.54
C PRO A 218 -2.33 18.86 25.40
N GLU A 219 -2.55 18.61 26.70
CA GLU A 219 -1.53 18.10 27.62
C GLU A 219 -1.16 16.65 27.29
N VAL A 220 -2.16 15.81 27.04
CA VAL A 220 -1.96 14.41 26.64
C VAL A 220 -1.30 14.35 25.25
N ALA A 221 -1.74 15.20 24.32
CA ALA A 221 -1.16 15.28 22.98
C ALA A 221 0.31 15.71 23.02
N ARG A 222 0.68 16.62 23.94
CA ARG A 222 2.09 17.01 24.15
C ARG A 222 2.91 15.83 24.68
N GLU A 223 2.41 15.05 25.64
CA GLU A 223 3.12 13.86 26.15
C GLU A 223 3.29 12.82 25.03
N VAL A 224 2.26 12.59 24.21
CA VAL A 224 2.35 11.71 23.03
C VAL A 224 3.38 12.25 22.05
N CYS A 225 3.42 13.56 21.81
CA CYS A 225 4.37 14.22 20.92
C CYS A 225 5.82 14.00 21.36
N GLU A 226 6.11 14.09 22.66
CA GLU A 226 7.43 13.81 23.22
C GLU A 226 7.82 12.33 23.05
N ARG A 227 6.88 11.41 23.31
CA ARG A 227 7.09 9.97 23.18
C ARG A 227 7.26 9.49 21.73
N THR A 228 6.58 10.16 20.79
CA THR A 228 6.72 9.86 19.35
C THR A 228 7.90 10.58 18.70
N THR A 229 8.66 11.38 19.48
CA THR A 229 9.74 12.24 18.97
C THR A 229 9.27 13.20 17.87
N SER A 230 7.99 13.59 17.91
CA SER A 230 7.41 14.56 16.99
C SER A 230 7.89 15.97 17.30
N ALA A 231 7.84 16.86 16.31
CA ALA A 231 8.35 18.22 16.43
C ALA A 231 7.31 19.16 17.07
N VAL A 232 6.04 18.97 16.70
CA VAL A 232 4.96 19.93 16.97
C VAL A 232 3.69 19.23 17.43
N VAL A 233 3.05 19.82 18.46
CA VAL A 233 1.65 19.55 18.78
C VAL A 233 0.78 20.68 18.23
N LEU A 234 -0.30 20.32 17.56
CA LEU A 234 -1.27 21.24 16.96
C LEU A 234 -2.56 21.19 17.78
N GLU A 235 -2.89 22.34 18.39
CA GLU A 235 -4.06 22.52 19.25
C GLU A 235 -5.13 23.30 18.50
N GLY A 236 -6.33 22.73 18.40
CA GLY A 236 -7.50 23.38 17.84
C GLY A 236 -8.44 23.93 18.93
N SER A 237 -9.17 24.98 18.63
CA SER A 237 -10.23 25.49 19.48
C SER A 237 -11.43 25.98 18.67
N ILE A 238 -12.63 25.85 19.25
CA ILE A 238 -13.85 26.46 18.74
C ILE A 238 -14.63 27.13 19.90
N ALA A 239 -15.03 28.38 19.69
CA ALA A 239 -15.76 29.14 20.66
C ALA A 239 -16.92 29.92 20.01
N PRO A 240 -18.03 30.17 20.71
CA PRO A 240 -19.11 31.04 20.23
C PRO A 240 -18.73 32.53 20.36
N LEU A 241 -19.10 33.30 19.33
CA LEU A 241 -18.99 34.78 19.34
C LEU A 241 -20.32 35.37 18.88
N GLY A 242 -21.24 35.57 19.80
CA GLY A 242 -22.62 35.92 19.49
C GLY A 242 -23.31 34.79 18.71
N SER A 243 -23.77 35.06 17.48
CA SER A 243 -24.33 34.05 16.58
C SER A 243 -23.29 33.35 15.68
N GLN A 244 -22.02 33.74 15.83
CA GLN A 244 -20.92 33.21 15.00
C GLN A 244 -20.05 32.26 15.81
N TYR A 245 -19.15 31.57 15.10
CA TYR A 245 -18.12 30.69 15.67
C TYR A 245 -16.74 31.20 15.32
N VAL A 246 -15.82 31.12 16.27
CA VAL A 246 -14.39 31.42 16.08
C VAL A 246 -13.60 30.13 16.21
N LEU A 247 -12.84 29.78 15.17
CA LEU A 247 -11.90 28.67 15.17
C LEU A 247 -10.49 29.23 15.35
N GLY A 248 -9.73 28.64 16.27
CA GLY A 248 -8.32 28.92 16.49
C GLY A 248 -7.48 27.67 16.26
N LEU A 249 -6.28 27.84 15.73
CA LEU A 249 -5.31 26.78 15.51
C LEU A 249 -3.93 27.26 15.98
N ARG A 250 -3.29 26.51 16.87
CA ARG A 250 -2.01 26.86 17.47
C ARG A 250 -1.03 25.70 17.42
N ALA A 251 0.12 25.93 16.80
CA ALA A 251 1.23 24.99 16.78
C ALA A 251 2.23 25.31 17.89
N LYS A 252 2.58 24.31 18.69
CA LYS A 252 3.56 24.44 19.77
C LYS A 252 4.70 23.43 19.60
N ASN A 253 5.91 23.85 19.88
CA ASN A 253 7.04 22.94 20.00
C ASN A 253 6.81 21.97 21.15
N CYS A 254 6.93 20.67 20.91
CA CYS A 254 6.63 19.64 21.92
C CYS A 254 7.54 19.73 23.13
N ARG A 255 8.84 20.00 22.91
CA ARG A 255 9.85 20.03 23.96
C ARG A 255 9.81 21.32 24.79
N THR A 256 9.74 22.48 24.13
CA THR A 256 9.82 23.77 24.80
C THR A 256 8.46 24.34 25.19
N GLY A 257 7.38 23.94 24.48
CA GLY A 257 6.05 24.52 24.63
C GLY A 257 5.87 25.88 23.96
N ASP A 258 6.90 26.39 23.26
CA ASP A 258 6.85 27.67 22.55
C ASP A 258 5.84 27.64 21.42
N VAL A 259 5.09 28.71 21.23
CA VAL A 259 4.17 28.88 20.11
C VAL A 259 4.97 29.19 18.84
N LEU A 260 4.86 28.31 17.86
CA LEU A 260 5.54 28.42 16.57
C LEU A 260 4.69 29.12 15.51
N ALA A 261 3.39 28.86 15.53
CA ALA A 261 2.41 29.45 14.61
C ALA A 261 1.03 29.54 15.29
N GLU A 262 0.26 30.55 14.95
CA GLU A 262 -1.12 30.70 15.41
C GLU A 262 -1.95 31.35 14.30
N GLU A 263 -3.14 30.77 14.05
CA GLU A 263 -4.10 31.23 13.04
C GLU A 263 -5.51 31.26 13.64
N GLN A 264 -6.35 32.14 13.12
CA GLN A 264 -7.74 32.29 13.53
C GLN A 264 -8.64 32.60 12.33
N VAL A 265 -9.85 32.03 12.34
CA VAL A 265 -10.90 32.28 11.34
C VAL A 265 -12.27 32.33 12.03
N GLN A 266 -13.26 32.92 11.34
CA GLN A 266 -14.63 33.00 11.81
C GLN A 266 -15.57 32.27 10.85
N ALA A 267 -16.59 31.59 11.38
CA ALA A 267 -17.70 31.04 10.65
C ALA A 267 -18.98 31.75 11.07
N ALA A 268 -19.76 32.25 10.12
CA ALA A 268 -20.96 33.03 10.42
C ALA A 268 -22.07 32.17 11.04
N ARG A 269 -22.07 30.86 10.75
CA ARG A 269 -23.04 29.87 11.25
C ARG A 269 -22.44 28.47 11.24
N LYS A 270 -23.18 27.50 11.85
CA LYS A 270 -22.72 26.12 12.04
C LYS A 270 -22.36 25.43 10.72
N GLU A 271 -23.13 25.64 9.68
CA GLU A 271 -22.94 25.03 8.36
C GLU A 271 -21.65 25.50 7.65
N GLU A 272 -21.10 26.64 8.08
CA GLU A 272 -19.88 27.21 7.51
C GLU A 272 -18.61 26.80 8.28
N VAL A 273 -18.74 26.06 9.38
CA VAL A 273 -17.59 25.64 10.22
C VAL A 273 -16.62 24.76 9.43
N LEU A 274 -17.09 23.87 8.56
CA LEU A 274 -16.20 23.04 7.73
C LEU A 274 -15.41 23.87 6.71
N ASN A 275 -16.02 24.91 6.11
CA ASN A 275 -15.32 25.82 5.21
C ASN A 275 -14.28 26.66 5.97
N ALA A 276 -14.63 27.12 7.18
CA ALA A 276 -13.69 27.85 8.04
C ALA A 276 -12.51 26.95 8.47
N LEU A 277 -12.78 25.65 8.70
CA LEU A 277 -11.74 24.67 9.01
C LEU A 277 -10.78 24.48 7.84
N SER A 278 -11.26 24.42 6.60
CA SER A 278 -10.42 24.39 5.40
C SER A 278 -9.55 25.65 5.29
N GLN A 279 -10.15 26.83 5.48
CA GLN A 279 -9.41 28.09 5.41
C GLN A 279 -8.29 28.20 6.44
N ILE A 280 -8.54 27.77 7.69
CA ILE A 280 -7.52 27.85 8.75
C ILE A 280 -6.39 26.85 8.48
N ALA A 281 -6.71 25.66 7.94
CA ALA A 281 -5.73 24.67 7.54
C ALA A 281 -4.80 25.20 6.43
N SER A 282 -5.34 25.81 5.37
CA SER A 282 -4.57 26.39 4.26
C SER A 282 -3.66 27.52 4.73
N LYS A 283 -4.16 28.42 5.59
CA LYS A 283 -3.34 29.47 6.20
C LYS A 283 -2.21 28.90 7.04
N PHE A 284 -2.51 27.87 7.84
CA PHE A 284 -1.52 27.18 8.66
C PHE A 284 -0.43 26.52 7.81
N ARG A 285 -0.78 25.79 6.75
CA ARG A 285 0.16 25.14 5.83
C ARG A 285 1.17 26.15 5.26
N THR A 286 0.68 27.29 4.78
CA THR A 286 1.55 28.37 4.28
C THR A 286 2.44 28.96 5.40
N ARG A 287 1.88 29.13 6.61
CA ARG A 287 2.59 29.71 7.75
C ARG A 287 3.76 28.85 8.21
N VAL A 288 3.63 27.53 8.16
CA VAL A 288 4.68 26.59 8.61
C VAL A 288 5.73 26.28 7.55
N GLY A 289 5.59 26.81 6.34
CA GLY A 289 6.64 26.77 5.31
C GLY A 289 6.29 25.99 4.04
N GLU A 290 5.06 25.50 3.88
CA GLU A 290 4.62 24.91 2.62
C GLU A 290 4.49 25.99 1.54
N SER A 291 4.88 25.68 0.29
CA SER A 291 4.79 26.65 -0.80
C SER A 291 3.32 26.96 -1.14
N LEU A 292 3.02 28.22 -1.48
CA LEU A 292 1.67 28.62 -1.88
C LEU A 292 1.17 27.80 -3.06
N ALA A 293 2.01 27.52 -4.05
CA ALA A 293 1.66 26.69 -5.21
C ALA A 293 1.29 25.25 -4.84
N THR A 294 1.96 24.65 -3.84
CA THR A 294 1.62 23.32 -3.32
C THR A 294 0.30 23.34 -2.57
N VAL A 295 0.07 24.39 -1.74
CA VAL A 295 -1.20 24.56 -1.03
C VAL A 295 -2.33 24.70 -2.03
N GLU A 296 -2.25 25.61 -3.01
CA GLU A 296 -3.29 25.82 -4.02
C GLU A 296 -3.59 24.56 -4.85
N LYS A 297 -2.58 23.76 -5.15
CA LYS A 297 -2.75 22.52 -5.90
C LYS A 297 -3.46 21.40 -5.09
N HIS A 298 -3.23 21.34 -3.78
CA HIS A 298 -3.70 20.29 -2.89
C HIS A 298 -4.55 20.86 -1.75
N ASP A 299 -5.57 21.67 -2.07
CA ASP A 299 -6.44 22.33 -1.10
C ASP A 299 -7.91 22.23 -1.50
N THR A 300 -8.39 21.00 -1.72
CA THR A 300 -9.81 20.78 -1.94
C THR A 300 -10.58 21.06 -0.65
N PRO A 301 -11.60 21.94 -0.66
CA PRO A 301 -12.39 22.25 0.55
C PRO A 301 -13.01 20.99 1.15
N LEU A 302 -13.02 20.89 2.48
CA LEU A 302 -13.45 19.71 3.22
C LEU A 302 -14.88 19.25 2.85
N ALA A 303 -15.79 20.21 2.66
CA ALA A 303 -17.17 19.91 2.25
C ALA A 303 -17.29 19.28 0.86
N GLU A 304 -16.31 19.50 -0.03
CA GLU A 304 -16.25 18.92 -1.37
C GLU A 304 -15.47 17.60 -1.35
N ALA A 305 -14.37 17.55 -0.59
CA ALA A 305 -13.44 16.44 -0.53
C ALA A 305 -13.90 15.29 0.40
N THR A 306 -14.92 15.48 1.24
CA THR A 306 -15.42 14.45 2.16
C THR A 306 -16.94 14.48 2.22
N THR A 307 -17.49 15.23 3.19
CA THR A 307 -18.93 15.41 3.38
C THR A 307 -19.23 16.83 3.85
N PRO A 308 -20.32 17.45 3.37
CA PRO A 308 -20.78 18.72 3.90
C PRO A 308 -21.51 18.59 5.26
N SER A 309 -21.76 17.36 5.74
CA SER A 309 -22.50 17.10 6.98
C SER A 309 -21.55 16.87 8.15
N LEU A 310 -21.62 17.77 9.14
CA LEU A 310 -20.91 17.60 10.43
C LEU A 310 -21.32 16.30 11.14
N GLU A 311 -22.58 15.90 11.06
CA GLU A 311 -23.10 14.67 11.66
C GLU A 311 -22.53 13.42 10.97
N ALA A 312 -22.41 13.43 9.63
CA ALA A 312 -21.77 12.34 8.88
C ALA A 312 -20.28 12.25 9.22
N LEU A 313 -19.57 13.39 9.27
CA LEU A 313 -18.16 13.45 9.66
C LEU A 313 -17.95 13.00 11.11
N LYS A 314 -18.88 13.32 12.02
CA LYS A 314 -18.85 12.83 13.41
C LYS A 314 -18.97 11.31 13.46
N ALA A 315 -19.95 10.75 12.75
CA ALA A 315 -20.11 9.29 12.68
C ALA A 315 -18.88 8.61 12.13
N TYR A 316 -18.28 9.16 11.06
CA TYR A 316 -17.02 8.69 10.48
C TYR A 316 -15.84 8.76 11.48
N SER A 317 -15.66 9.89 12.17
CA SER A 317 -14.63 10.07 13.20
C SER A 317 -14.76 9.05 14.34
N MET A 318 -15.99 8.81 14.81
CA MET A 318 -16.25 7.76 15.81
C MET A 318 -15.91 6.37 15.27
N GLY A 319 -16.23 6.10 13.99
CA GLY A 319 -15.87 4.86 13.32
C GLY A 319 -14.37 4.61 13.32
N LEU A 320 -13.55 5.61 12.99
CA LEU A 320 -12.09 5.50 13.03
C LEU A 320 -11.56 5.25 14.45
N ASN A 321 -12.06 5.98 15.45
CA ASN A 321 -11.66 5.78 16.84
C ASN A 321 -11.94 4.34 17.31
N VAL A 322 -13.13 3.80 17.00
CA VAL A 322 -13.49 2.43 17.37
C VAL A 322 -12.68 1.41 16.57
N LEU A 323 -12.43 1.66 15.28
CA LEU A 323 -11.61 0.79 14.43
C LEU A 323 -10.22 0.54 15.03
N TYR A 324 -9.55 1.60 15.48
CA TYR A 324 -8.21 1.52 16.04
C TYR A 324 -8.15 1.11 17.52
N SER A 325 -9.26 1.20 18.26
CA SER A 325 -9.32 0.83 19.68
C SER A 325 -9.97 -0.52 19.94
N ALA A 326 -11.01 -0.90 19.18
CA ALA A 326 -11.84 -2.09 19.39
C ALA A 326 -11.97 -2.99 18.14
N GLY A 327 -11.39 -2.58 17.00
CA GLY A 327 -11.36 -3.39 15.78
C GLY A 327 -12.55 -3.20 14.84
N SER A 328 -12.52 -3.97 13.74
CA SER A 328 -13.39 -3.80 12.57
C SER A 328 -14.88 -4.03 12.89
N GLU A 329 -15.21 -5.05 13.70
CA GLU A 329 -16.59 -5.37 14.02
C GLU A 329 -17.29 -4.24 14.79
N GLY A 330 -16.62 -3.67 15.79
CA GLY A 330 -17.15 -2.56 16.58
C GLY A 330 -17.31 -1.26 15.77
N ALA A 331 -16.47 -1.05 14.77
CA ALA A 331 -16.48 0.16 13.94
C ALA A 331 -17.61 0.17 12.89
N LEU A 332 -18.06 -1.01 12.45
CA LEU A 332 -19.03 -1.17 11.36
C LEU A 332 -20.28 -0.29 11.48
N PRO A 333 -21.00 -0.23 12.63
CA PRO A 333 -22.22 0.56 12.76
C PRO A 333 -21.99 2.06 12.55
N HIS A 334 -20.81 2.57 12.90
CA HIS A 334 -20.47 3.99 12.79
C HIS A 334 -20.28 4.41 11.34
N PHE A 335 -19.55 3.61 10.54
CA PHE A 335 -19.41 3.89 9.10
C PHE A 335 -20.72 3.67 8.35
N GLN A 336 -21.53 2.67 8.72
CA GLN A 336 -22.88 2.52 8.19
C GLN A 336 -23.74 3.77 8.48
N ARG A 337 -23.61 4.34 9.69
CA ARG A 337 -24.32 5.58 10.04
C ARG A 337 -23.83 6.76 9.23
N ALA A 338 -22.52 6.87 8.99
CA ALA A 338 -21.96 7.96 8.17
C ALA A 338 -22.53 7.96 6.74
N VAL A 339 -22.59 6.80 6.07
CA VAL A 339 -23.14 6.69 4.70
C VAL A 339 -24.69 6.77 4.66
N GLN A 340 -25.39 6.48 5.77
CA GLN A 340 -26.81 6.74 5.89
C GLN A 340 -27.13 8.24 5.91
N ILE A 341 -26.29 9.03 6.59
CA ILE A 341 -26.45 10.49 6.67
C ILE A 341 -26.02 11.16 5.36
N ASP A 342 -24.86 10.80 4.80
CA ASP A 342 -24.40 11.25 3.49
C ASP A 342 -24.17 10.05 2.56
N PRO A 343 -25.12 9.69 1.69
CA PRO A 343 -25.01 8.57 0.76
C PRO A 343 -23.93 8.74 -0.34
N LYS A 344 -23.22 9.86 -0.36
CA LYS A 344 -22.14 10.12 -1.32
C LYS A 344 -20.77 10.26 -0.63
N PHE A 345 -20.64 9.85 0.61
CA PHE A 345 -19.42 9.95 1.40
C PHE A 345 -18.43 8.85 0.99
N ALA A 346 -17.61 9.12 -0.03
CA ALA A 346 -16.74 8.16 -0.71
C ALA A 346 -15.82 7.40 0.24
N ILE A 347 -15.06 8.13 1.08
CA ILE A 347 -14.08 7.51 1.98
C ILE A 347 -14.74 6.65 3.06
N ALA A 348 -15.96 6.98 3.51
CA ALA A 348 -16.71 6.15 4.45
C ALA A 348 -17.11 4.80 3.83
N TYR A 349 -17.49 4.78 2.54
CA TYR A 349 -17.71 3.54 1.80
C TYR A 349 -16.43 2.73 1.63
N MET A 350 -15.28 3.37 1.39
CA MET A 350 -13.99 2.68 1.31
C MET A 350 -13.66 1.97 2.63
N PHE A 351 -13.90 2.63 3.79
CA PHE A 351 -13.72 1.99 5.09
C PHE A 351 -14.72 0.86 5.34
N LEU A 352 -15.97 0.96 4.89
CA LEU A 352 -16.91 -0.16 4.91
C LEU A 352 -16.39 -1.33 4.08
N GLY A 353 -15.89 -1.07 2.87
CA GLY A 353 -15.26 -2.09 2.03
C GLY A 353 -14.11 -2.79 2.74
N ARG A 354 -13.20 -2.01 3.35
CA ARG A 354 -12.09 -2.54 4.13
C ARG A 354 -12.57 -3.40 5.31
N ILE A 355 -13.50 -2.89 6.12
CA ILE A 355 -14.03 -3.60 7.29
C ILE A 355 -14.68 -4.93 6.90
N TYR A 356 -15.50 -4.95 5.83
CA TYR A 356 -16.08 -6.20 5.34
C TYR A 356 -14.98 -7.15 4.82
N GLY A 357 -13.92 -6.65 4.19
CA GLY A 357 -12.75 -7.45 3.84
C GLY A 357 -12.06 -8.05 5.06
N ASP A 358 -11.85 -7.25 6.12
CA ASP A 358 -11.27 -7.71 7.39
C ASP A 358 -12.14 -8.79 8.08
N LEU A 359 -13.46 -8.76 7.87
CA LEU A 359 -14.40 -9.76 8.35
C LEU A 359 -14.53 -10.99 7.44
N GLY A 360 -13.80 -11.02 6.32
CA GLY A 360 -13.84 -12.11 5.34
C GLY A 360 -15.07 -12.10 4.43
N GLU A 361 -15.82 -11.00 4.36
CA GLU A 361 -17.03 -10.82 3.55
C GLU A 361 -16.68 -10.11 2.22
N SER A 362 -16.08 -10.84 1.27
CA SER A 362 -15.52 -10.28 0.02
C SER A 362 -16.58 -9.66 -0.89
N VAL A 363 -17.79 -10.19 -0.91
CA VAL A 363 -18.90 -9.66 -1.71
C VAL A 363 -19.30 -8.28 -1.19
N LEU A 364 -19.54 -8.15 0.12
CA LEU A 364 -19.89 -6.87 0.75
C LEU A 364 -18.73 -5.86 0.67
N SER A 365 -17.49 -6.35 0.79
CA SER A 365 -16.29 -5.54 0.56
C SER A 365 -16.28 -4.94 -0.84
N GLY A 366 -16.49 -5.75 -1.87
CA GLY A 366 -16.55 -5.32 -3.26
C GLY A 366 -17.68 -4.32 -3.53
N GLU A 367 -18.89 -4.57 -3.03
CA GLU A 367 -20.05 -3.67 -3.19
C GLU A 367 -19.83 -2.28 -2.60
N ASN A 368 -19.23 -2.19 -1.40
CA ASN A 368 -18.94 -0.92 -0.77
C ASN A 368 -17.76 -0.20 -1.44
N THR A 369 -16.71 -0.92 -1.83
CA THR A 369 -15.58 -0.36 -2.57
C THR A 369 -16.01 0.14 -3.96
N GLN A 370 -16.95 -0.54 -4.62
CA GLN A 370 -17.57 -0.06 -5.86
C GLN A 370 -18.25 1.31 -5.65
N LYS A 371 -19.05 1.47 -4.59
CA LYS A 371 -19.68 2.76 -4.24
C LYS A 371 -18.65 3.85 -3.93
N ALA A 372 -17.59 3.50 -3.19
CA ALA A 372 -16.49 4.44 -2.95
C ALA A 372 -15.89 4.95 -4.28
N TYR A 373 -15.66 4.04 -5.23
CA TYR A 373 -15.12 4.38 -6.55
C TYR A 373 -16.08 5.24 -7.38
N GLU A 374 -17.38 4.99 -7.31
CA GLU A 374 -18.41 5.80 -7.98
C GLU A 374 -18.41 7.25 -7.48
N PHE A 375 -18.18 7.45 -6.19
CA PHE A 375 -18.14 8.78 -5.57
C PHE A 375 -16.74 9.36 -5.37
N ARG A 376 -15.69 8.74 -5.94
CA ARG A 376 -14.28 9.11 -5.72
C ARG A 376 -13.94 10.57 -6.03
N ASP A 377 -14.71 11.23 -6.90
CA ASP A 377 -14.50 12.63 -7.20
C ASP A 377 -14.91 13.56 -6.06
N ARG A 378 -15.51 13.01 -4.99
CA ARG A 378 -15.80 13.67 -3.71
C ARG A 378 -14.81 13.22 -2.61
N ALA A 379 -13.58 12.93 -2.98
CA ALA A 379 -12.49 12.60 -2.07
C ALA A 379 -11.29 13.49 -2.38
N THR A 380 -10.37 13.62 -1.44
CA THR A 380 -9.08 14.28 -1.68
C THR A 380 -8.28 13.53 -2.73
N ASP A 381 -7.30 14.17 -3.38
CA ASP A 381 -6.42 13.49 -4.36
C ASP A 381 -5.73 12.27 -3.75
N ARG A 382 -5.31 12.37 -2.48
CA ARG A 382 -4.72 11.26 -1.74
C ARG A 382 -5.72 10.11 -1.53
N GLU A 383 -6.90 10.40 -1.03
CA GLU A 383 -7.96 9.39 -0.80
C GLU A 383 -8.45 8.77 -2.11
N LYS A 384 -8.49 9.55 -3.20
CA LYS A 384 -8.84 9.07 -4.53
C LYS A 384 -7.87 7.99 -5.01
N LEU A 385 -6.56 8.14 -4.78
CA LEU A 385 -5.59 7.10 -5.10
C LEU A 385 -5.84 5.82 -4.29
N ILE A 386 -6.13 5.94 -2.99
CA ILE A 386 -6.47 4.79 -2.13
C ILE A 386 -7.73 4.09 -2.64
N ILE A 387 -8.79 4.84 -2.94
CA ILE A 387 -10.06 4.31 -3.45
C ILE A 387 -9.86 3.61 -4.79
N VAL A 388 -9.09 4.20 -5.72
CA VAL A 388 -8.81 3.59 -7.03
C VAL A 388 -8.03 2.29 -6.88
N ALA A 389 -6.98 2.27 -6.04
CA ALA A 389 -6.21 1.06 -5.79
C ALA A 389 -7.03 -0.03 -5.09
N ALA A 390 -7.87 0.34 -4.13
CA ALA A 390 -8.81 -0.58 -3.48
C ALA A 390 -9.84 -1.16 -4.49
N TYR A 391 -10.37 -0.33 -5.37
CA TYR A 391 -11.27 -0.76 -6.44
C TYR A 391 -10.58 -1.75 -7.40
N ASP A 392 -9.38 -1.43 -7.86
CA ASP A 392 -8.63 -2.30 -8.76
C ASP A 392 -8.26 -3.64 -8.10
N SER A 393 -8.03 -3.67 -6.78
CA SER A 393 -7.69 -4.90 -6.06
C SER A 393 -8.91 -5.73 -5.60
N GLN A 394 -9.97 -5.09 -5.11
CA GLN A 394 -11.10 -5.77 -4.46
C GLN A 394 -12.31 -5.97 -5.38
N VAL A 395 -12.49 -5.12 -6.38
CA VAL A 395 -13.65 -5.18 -7.30
C VAL A 395 -13.26 -5.79 -8.63
N THR A 396 -12.25 -5.24 -9.31
CA THR A 396 -11.80 -5.78 -10.60
C THR A 396 -10.81 -6.93 -10.45
N GLY A 397 -10.13 -7.05 -9.30
CA GLY A 397 -9.08 -8.01 -9.06
C GLY A 397 -7.81 -7.78 -9.90
N ASN A 398 -7.69 -6.63 -10.56
CA ASN A 398 -6.52 -6.28 -11.38
C ASN A 398 -5.35 -5.82 -10.49
N ILE A 399 -4.59 -6.78 -9.98
CA ILE A 399 -3.53 -6.55 -9.02
C ILE A 399 -2.35 -5.76 -9.62
N GLU A 400 -2.07 -5.92 -10.92
CA GLU A 400 -1.03 -5.12 -11.58
C GLU A 400 -1.39 -3.62 -11.63
N LYS A 401 -2.66 -3.34 -11.91
CA LYS A 401 -3.14 -1.95 -11.95
C LYS A 401 -3.19 -1.34 -10.55
N ALA A 402 -3.63 -2.11 -9.55
CA ALA A 402 -3.56 -1.69 -8.15
C ALA A 402 -2.11 -1.38 -7.72
N ALA A 403 -1.13 -2.21 -8.13
CA ALA A 403 0.29 -1.96 -7.89
C ALA A 403 0.73 -0.61 -8.46
N GLN A 404 0.41 -0.33 -9.72
CA GLN A 404 0.75 0.94 -10.38
C GLN A 404 0.18 2.14 -9.64
N THR A 405 -1.07 2.04 -9.16
CA THR A 405 -1.73 3.13 -8.41
C THR A 405 -1.06 3.37 -7.05
N PHE A 406 -0.70 2.30 -6.32
CA PHE A 406 0.04 2.45 -5.06
C PHE A 406 1.47 2.96 -5.27
N GLU A 407 2.17 2.50 -6.33
CA GLU A 407 3.50 3.03 -6.70
C GLU A 407 3.43 4.53 -7.06
N LEU A 408 2.35 4.98 -7.74
CA LEU A 408 2.09 6.41 -7.98
C LEU A 408 1.83 7.16 -6.66
N MET A 409 1.09 6.56 -5.74
CA MET A 409 0.83 7.15 -4.42
C MET A 409 2.14 7.33 -3.62
N GLU A 410 3.07 6.37 -3.67
CA GLU A 410 4.39 6.50 -3.04
C GLU A 410 5.21 7.66 -3.59
N GLN A 411 5.10 7.93 -4.89
CA GLN A 411 5.78 9.05 -5.53
C GLN A 411 5.17 10.39 -5.12
N ALA A 412 3.83 10.46 -5.05
CA ALA A 412 3.11 11.69 -4.70
C ALA A 412 3.17 11.99 -3.19
N TYR A 413 3.11 10.95 -2.35
CA TYR A 413 3.07 11.03 -0.89
C TYR A 413 4.13 10.10 -0.26
N PRO A 414 5.43 10.42 -0.37
CA PRO A 414 6.52 9.50 -0.04
C PRO A 414 6.63 9.12 1.45
N ARG A 415 5.90 9.80 2.33
CA ARG A 415 5.85 9.53 3.78
C ARG A 415 4.57 8.84 4.23
N ASP A 416 3.68 8.53 3.31
CA ASP A 416 2.42 7.86 3.62
C ASP A 416 2.60 6.33 3.71
N VAL A 417 2.22 5.75 4.83
CA VAL A 417 2.28 4.30 5.07
C VAL A 417 1.20 3.52 4.30
N ASN A 418 0.16 4.20 3.82
CA ASN A 418 -0.97 3.58 3.13
C ASN A 418 -0.66 3.03 1.73
N ALA A 419 0.53 3.32 1.17
CA ALA A 419 0.98 2.69 -0.06
C ALA A 419 1.89 1.46 0.22
N PRO A 420 3.00 1.56 1.01
CA PRO A 420 3.88 0.41 1.26
C PRO A 420 3.19 -0.70 2.07
N GLY A 421 2.17 -0.41 2.88
CA GLY A 421 1.40 -1.42 3.60
C GLY A 421 0.72 -2.43 2.66
N PRO A 422 -0.23 -2.04 1.80
CA PRO A 422 -0.88 -2.91 0.83
C PRO A 422 0.10 -3.52 -0.19
N LEU A 423 1.10 -2.78 -0.66
CA LEU A 423 2.12 -3.30 -1.58
C LEU A 423 2.86 -4.50 -0.97
N SER A 424 3.22 -4.44 0.32
CA SER A 424 3.92 -5.52 1.00
C SER A 424 3.02 -6.68 1.40
N GLY A 425 1.78 -6.43 1.83
CA GLY A 425 0.91 -7.45 2.42
C GLY A 425 0.07 -8.22 1.44
N TYR A 426 -0.30 -7.61 0.31
CA TYR A 426 -1.24 -8.21 -0.62
C TYR A 426 -0.76 -8.13 -2.08
N ILE A 427 -0.41 -6.95 -2.56
CA ILE A 427 -0.19 -6.72 -3.99
C ILE A 427 1.01 -7.52 -4.53
N TYR A 428 2.20 -7.34 -3.95
CA TYR A 428 3.39 -8.05 -4.40
C TYR A 428 3.39 -9.54 -4.07
N PRO A 429 2.84 -10.00 -2.91
CA PRO A 429 2.67 -11.43 -2.65
C PRO A 429 1.81 -12.15 -3.69
N VAL A 430 0.66 -11.57 -4.11
CA VAL A 430 -0.17 -12.15 -5.18
C VAL A 430 0.58 -12.25 -6.51
N LEU A 431 1.44 -11.26 -6.80
CA LEU A 431 2.29 -11.26 -8.01
C LEU A 431 3.58 -12.10 -7.86
N GLY A 432 3.80 -12.78 -6.72
CA GLY A 432 5.03 -13.54 -6.45
C GLY A 432 6.30 -12.70 -6.32
N LYS A 433 6.18 -11.39 -6.07
CA LYS A 433 7.29 -10.43 -6.00
C LYS A 433 7.75 -10.22 -4.54
N TYR A 434 8.17 -11.28 -3.87
CA TYR A 434 8.42 -11.27 -2.42
C TYR A 434 9.58 -10.36 -1.98
N GLU A 435 10.66 -10.23 -2.78
CA GLU A 435 11.74 -9.30 -2.45
C GLU A 435 11.26 -7.84 -2.45
N LYS A 436 10.36 -7.47 -3.37
CA LYS A 436 9.71 -6.17 -3.35
C LYS A 436 8.77 -6.02 -2.15
N ALA A 437 8.05 -7.09 -1.77
CA ALA A 437 7.22 -7.08 -0.57
C ALA A 437 8.07 -6.82 0.70
N ILE A 438 9.24 -7.46 0.82
CA ILE A 438 10.21 -7.23 1.91
C ILE A 438 10.68 -5.78 1.93
N GLU A 439 11.03 -5.20 0.77
CA GLU A 439 11.45 -3.80 0.65
C GLU A 439 10.36 -2.86 1.16
N GLN A 440 9.13 -3.05 0.72
CA GLN A 440 7.99 -2.23 1.10
C GLN A 440 7.61 -2.39 2.58
N ALA A 441 7.65 -3.61 3.12
CA ALA A 441 7.41 -3.83 4.55
C ALA A 441 8.46 -3.13 5.42
N LYS A 442 9.74 -3.19 5.06
CA LYS A 442 10.81 -2.47 5.75
C LYS A 442 10.63 -0.95 5.64
N ARG A 443 10.20 -0.46 4.49
CA ARG A 443 9.85 0.94 4.30
C ARG A 443 8.70 1.37 5.21
N ALA A 444 7.63 0.58 5.28
CA ALA A 444 6.51 0.83 6.17
C ALA A 444 6.94 0.90 7.64
N ILE A 445 7.81 -0.03 8.10
CA ILE A 445 8.40 -0.02 9.46
C ILE A 445 9.27 1.24 9.69
N THR A 446 9.94 1.73 8.65
CA THR A 446 10.77 2.95 8.75
C THR A 446 9.90 4.20 8.86
N LEU A 447 8.79 4.26 8.11
CA LEU A 447 7.83 5.37 8.15
C LEU A 447 7.05 5.38 9.46
N ASP A 448 6.54 4.23 9.88
CA ASP A 448 5.86 4.04 11.14
C ASP A 448 6.33 2.76 11.84
N PRO A 449 7.27 2.86 12.81
CA PRO A 449 7.77 1.71 13.54
C PRO A 449 6.72 0.99 14.41
N GLN A 450 5.54 1.56 14.54
CA GLN A 450 4.43 0.99 15.29
C GLN A 450 3.32 0.43 14.38
N PHE A 451 3.47 0.51 13.05
CA PHE A 451 2.51 -0.04 12.10
C PHE A 451 2.51 -1.58 12.13
N PRO A 452 1.51 -2.24 12.75
CA PRO A 452 1.59 -3.66 13.10
C PRO A 452 1.61 -4.58 11.88
N PHE A 453 0.84 -4.24 10.83
CA PHE A 453 0.77 -5.06 9.62
C PHE A 453 2.10 -5.14 8.85
N ALA A 454 2.99 -4.16 9.01
CA ALA A 454 4.29 -4.23 8.36
C ALA A 454 5.17 -5.38 8.90
N TYR A 455 5.02 -5.74 10.18
CA TYR A 455 5.74 -6.88 10.77
C TYR A 455 5.14 -8.22 10.32
N VAL A 456 3.81 -8.31 10.23
CA VAL A 456 3.12 -9.47 9.64
C VAL A 456 3.61 -9.67 8.20
N ASN A 457 3.50 -8.64 7.37
CA ASN A 457 3.85 -8.68 5.95
C ASN A 457 5.32 -9.05 5.73
N LEU A 458 6.24 -8.50 6.56
CA LEU A 458 7.66 -8.79 6.47
C LEU A 458 7.97 -10.24 6.84
N SER A 459 7.39 -10.74 7.95
CA SER A 459 7.54 -12.13 8.36
C SER A 459 6.96 -13.10 7.32
N THR A 460 5.76 -12.80 6.81
CA THR A 460 5.10 -13.57 5.75
C THR A 460 5.97 -13.66 4.49
N ALA A 461 6.51 -12.55 4.01
CA ALA A 461 7.38 -12.56 2.84
C ALA A 461 8.66 -13.36 3.07
N TYR A 462 9.22 -13.31 4.30
CA TYR A 462 10.37 -14.11 4.65
C TYR A 462 10.06 -15.61 4.74
N HIS A 463 8.98 -16.01 5.43
CA HIS A 463 8.69 -17.45 5.55
C HIS A 463 8.33 -18.09 4.21
N ILE A 464 7.64 -17.36 3.31
CA ILE A 464 7.34 -17.83 1.96
C ILE A 464 8.63 -18.13 1.17
N LEU A 465 9.66 -17.31 1.33
CA LEU A 465 10.99 -17.54 0.73
C LEU A 465 11.84 -18.58 1.47
N GLY A 466 11.31 -19.25 2.51
CA GLY A 466 12.06 -20.21 3.33
C GLY A 466 13.07 -19.57 4.28
N ARG A 467 13.04 -18.26 4.45
CA ARG A 467 13.93 -17.47 5.32
C ARG A 467 13.36 -17.43 6.74
N LEU A 468 13.21 -18.62 7.36
CA LEU A 468 12.47 -18.77 8.63
C LEU A 468 13.13 -17.98 9.79
N LYS A 469 14.46 -17.93 9.82
CA LYS A 469 15.16 -17.16 10.85
C LYS A 469 14.84 -15.66 10.80
N GLU A 470 14.81 -15.07 9.61
CA GLU A 470 14.45 -13.66 9.46
C GLU A 470 12.97 -13.41 9.75
N ALA A 471 12.10 -14.40 9.49
CA ALA A 471 10.69 -14.35 9.89
C ALA A 471 10.56 -14.33 11.42
N GLU A 472 11.24 -15.27 12.13
CA GLU A 472 11.29 -15.33 13.60
C GLU A 472 11.87 -14.05 14.22
N ASP A 473 12.99 -13.54 13.69
CA ASP A 473 13.63 -12.29 14.14
C ASP A 473 12.65 -11.10 13.99
N THR A 474 11.84 -11.08 12.92
CA THR A 474 10.80 -10.05 12.70
C THR A 474 9.69 -10.15 13.76
N LEU A 475 9.20 -11.34 14.05
CA LEU A 475 8.18 -11.59 15.08
C LEU A 475 8.69 -11.25 16.49
N ARG A 476 9.97 -11.55 16.77
CA ARG A 476 10.63 -11.17 18.03
C ARG A 476 10.73 -9.64 18.14
N LEU A 477 11.16 -8.95 17.08
CA LEU A 477 11.20 -7.49 17.04
C LEU A 477 9.82 -6.85 17.27
N ALA A 478 8.76 -7.41 16.69
CA ALA A 478 7.39 -6.98 16.95
C ALA A 478 7.04 -7.11 18.45
N SER A 479 7.42 -8.23 19.08
CA SER A 479 7.19 -8.48 20.51
C SER A 479 7.97 -7.50 21.40
N GLU A 480 9.25 -7.25 21.11
CA GLU A 480 10.10 -6.28 21.80
C GLU A 480 9.53 -4.86 21.74
N ARG A 481 8.93 -4.50 20.62
CA ARG A 481 8.24 -3.22 20.39
C ARG A 481 6.82 -3.17 20.95
N LYS A 482 6.34 -4.26 21.56
CA LYS A 482 4.97 -4.39 22.08
C LYS A 482 3.90 -4.14 21.01
N ILE A 483 4.18 -4.61 19.80
CA ILE A 483 3.20 -4.56 18.69
C ILE A 483 2.15 -5.63 18.98
N GLU A 484 0.91 -5.20 19.14
CA GLU A 484 -0.22 -6.07 19.43
C GLU A 484 -1.24 -5.97 18.29
N VAL A 485 -1.29 -7.00 17.47
CA VAL A 485 -2.37 -7.25 16.51
C VAL A 485 -2.62 -8.75 16.47
N THR A 486 -3.89 -9.13 16.49
CA THR A 486 -4.30 -10.54 16.60
C THR A 486 -3.75 -11.42 15.48
N VAL A 487 -3.63 -10.88 14.27
CA VAL A 487 -3.09 -11.59 13.09
C VAL A 487 -1.63 -12.04 13.27
N LEU A 488 -0.84 -11.41 14.14
CA LEU A 488 0.51 -11.90 14.48
C LEU A 488 0.50 -13.31 15.08
N ALA A 489 -0.58 -13.73 15.73
CA ALA A 489 -0.69 -15.09 16.24
C ALA A 489 -0.79 -16.12 15.11
N ILE A 490 -1.53 -15.82 14.04
CA ILE A 490 -1.60 -16.69 12.84
C ILE A 490 -0.20 -16.83 12.21
N GLU A 491 0.52 -15.73 12.08
CA GLU A 491 1.86 -15.73 11.52
C GLU A 491 2.86 -16.52 12.39
N ARG A 492 2.83 -16.34 13.71
CA ARG A 492 3.64 -17.14 14.66
C ARG A 492 3.33 -18.62 14.55
N TYR A 493 2.05 -18.99 14.47
CA TYR A 493 1.64 -20.36 14.29
C TYR A 493 2.21 -20.96 12.99
N THR A 494 2.13 -20.22 11.88
CA THR A 494 2.63 -20.66 10.57
C THR A 494 4.14 -20.83 10.58
N VAL A 495 4.91 -19.90 11.15
CA VAL A 495 6.37 -20.02 11.27
C VAL A 495 6.73 -21.22 12.15
N SER A 496 6.10 -21.38 13.32
CA SER A 496 6.33 -22.53 14.21
C SER A 496 5.98 -23.87 13.53
N PHE A 497 4.92 -23.91 12.71
CA PHE A 497 4.60 -25.10 11.91
C PHE A 497 5.71 -25.43 10.92
N LEU A 498 6.23 -24.42 10.21
CA LEU A 498 7.32 -24.61 9.25
C LEU A 498 8.63 -25.07 9.90
N GLU A 499 8.88 -24.67 11.14
CA GLU A 499 10.02 -25.09 11.98
C GLU A 499 9.79 -26.47 12.64
N GLY A 500 8.53 -26.92 12.72
CA GLY A 500 8.16 -28.15 13.42
C GLY A 500 8.08 -28.01 14.95
N ASP A 501 8.00 -26.78 15.48
CA ASP A 501 7.83 -26.50 16.92
C ASP A 501 6.37 -26.65 17.34
N ARG A 502 5.98 -27.88 17.64
CA ARG A 502 4.63 -28.23 18.10
C ARG A 502 4.22 -27.47 19.38
N ALA A 503 5.16 -27.31 20.30
CA ALA A 503 4.86 -26.66 21.57
C ALA A 503 4.55 -25.15 21.39
N ALA A 504 5.24 -24.48 20.47
CA ALA A 504 4.92 -23.10 20.11
C ALA A 504 3.57 -22.98 19.40
N MET A 505 3.25 -23.92 18.47
CA MET A 505 1.94 -23.99 17.83
C MET A 505 0.81 -24.10 18.88
N ASP A 506 0.91 -25.05 19.80
CA ASP A 506 -0.11 -25.29 20.83
C ASP A 506 -0.30 -24.07 21.77
N ARG A 507 0.79 -23.38 22.13
CA ARG A 507 0.71 -22.13 22.92
C ARG A 507 0.00 -21.03 22.16
N THR A 508 0.36 -20.82 20.90
CA THR A 508 -0.21 -19.75 20.08
C THR A 508 -1.71 -19.99 19.78
N ALA A 509 -2.09 -21.25 19.55
CA ALA A 509 -3.49 -21.62 19.38
C ALA A 509 -4.30 -21.38 20.68
N ALA A 510 -3.71 -21.68 21.84
CA ALA A 510 -4.36 -21.40 23.13
C ALA A 510 -4.56 -19.90 23.39
N GLU A 511 -3.61 -19.06 22.99
CA GLU A 511 -3.69 -17.60 23.11
C GLU A 511 -4.77 -16.99 22.19
N ALA A 512 -5.10 -17.61 21.08
CA ALA A 512 -6.13 -17.15 20.15
C ALA A 512 -7.57 -17.39 20.65
N LYS A 513 -7.77 -18.24 21.65
CA LYS A 513 -9.10 -18.57 22.19
C LYS A 513 -9.77 -17.36 22.84
N GLY A 514 -11.04 -17.13 22.48
CA GLY A 514 -11.83 -15.98 22.94
C GLY A 514 -11.44 -14.65 22.26
N THR A 515 -10.57 -14.69 21.25
CA THR A 515 -10.23 -13.51 20.45
C THR A 515 -10.98 -13.49 19.11
N PRO A 516 -11.04 -12.37 18.40
CA PRO A 516 -11.73 -12.26 17.09
C PRO A 516 -11.21 -13.18 15.99
N ILE A 517 -10.01 -13.80 16.17
CA ILE A 517 -9.39 -14.73 15.21
C ILE A 517 -9.49 -16.20 15.63
N GLU A 518 -10.26 -16.54 16.65
CA GLU A 518 -10.37 -17.92 17.13
C GLU A 518 -10.87 -18.87 16.03
N ASP A 519 -11.82 -18.44 15.23
CA ASP A 519 -12.31 -19.19 14.08
C ASP A 519 -11.21 -19.48 13.05
N TRP A 520 -10.42 -18.47 12.70
CA TRP A 520 -9.33 -18.61 11.75
C TRP A 520 -8.19 -19.49 12.31
N MET A 521 -7.80 -19.28 13.57
CA MET A 521 -6.80 -20.15 14.21
C MET A 521 -7.25 -21.62 14.25
N THR A 522 -8.51 -21.86 14.54
CA THR A 522 -9.09 -23.23 14.59
C THR A 522 -9.05 -23.89 13.19
N ASP A 523 -9.31 -23.13 12.12
CA ASP A 523 -9.15 -23.61 10.76
C ASP A 523 -7.68 -23.89 10.41
N GLN A 524 -6.76 -23.03 10.84
CA GLN A 524 -5.33 -23.21 10.68
C GLN A 524 -4.84 -24.50 11.36
N GLU A 525 -5.34 -24.80 12.59
CA GLU A 525 -5.07 -26.07 13.28
C GLU A 525 -5.63 -27.27 12.49
N ALA A 526 -6.82 -27.14 11.89
CA ALA A 526 -7.41 -28.18 11.06
C ALA A 526 -6.53 -28.48 9.84
N PHE A 527 -6.04 -27.47 9.14
CA PHE A 527 -5.10 -27.64 8.02
C PHE A 527 -3.78 -28.31 8.44
N ALA A 528 -3.21 -27.94 9.60
CA ALA A 528 -2.01 -28.58 10.11
C ALA A 528 -2.22 -30.08 10.43
N LEU A 529 -3.41 -30.47 10.88
CA LEU A 529 -3.78 -31.86 11.08
C LEU A 529 -3.93 -32.61 9.75
N VAL A 530 -4.58 -32.01 8.76
CA VAL A 530 -4.73 -32.60 7.43
C VAL A 530 -3.36 -32.81 6.75
N TYR A 531 -2.45 -31.86 6.89
CA TYR A 531 -1.08 -31.99 6.38
C TYR A 531 -0.39 -33.27 6.85
N SER A 532 -0.68 -33.73 8.07
CA SER A 532 -0.12 -34.98 8.66
C SER A 532 -1.09 -36.17 8.56
N GLY A 533 -2.21 -36.05 7.85
CA GLY A 533 -3.15 -37.14 7.59
C GLY A 533 -4.15 -37.43 8.72
N HIS A 534 -4.31 -36.55 9.72
CA HIS A 534 -5.30 -36.68 10.81
C HIS A 534 -6.65 -36.11 10.39
N LEU A 535 -7.29 -36.71 9.37
CA LEU A 535 -8.47 -36.18 8.68
C LEU A 535 -9.70 -36.12 9.59
N GLN A 536 -9.90 -37.12 10.47
CA GLN A 536 -11.06 -37.17 11.39
C GLN A 536 -11.04 -36.01 12.39
N GLN A 537 -9.85 -35.76 12.98
CA GLN A 537 -9.67 -34.64 13.91
C GLN A 537 -9.81 -33.30 13.20
N ALA A 538 -9.24 -33.15 11.99
CA ALA A 538 -9.33 -31.95 11.18
C ALA A 538 -10.78 -31.60 10.83
N ARG A 539 -11.59 -32.58 10.42
CA ARG A 539 -13.04 -32.37 10.17
C ARG A 539 -13.81 -31.88 11.38
N ASN A 540 -13.40 -32.31 12.58
CA ASN A 540 -14.01 -31.81 13.82
C ASN A 540 -13.65 -30.34 14.08
N LEU A 541 -12.36 -29.98 13.91
CA LEU A 541 -11.91 -28.59 14.06
C LEU A 541 -12.53 -27.69 12.99
N ALA A 542 -12.55 -28.11 11.72
CA ALA A 542 -13.20 -27.33 10.65
C ALA A 542 -14.68 -27.03 10.96
N ARG A 543 -15.43 -27.99 11.48
CA ARG A 543 -16.80 -27.75 11.94
C ARG A 543 -16.87 -26.74 13.10
N THR A 544 -15.91 -26.79 14.02
CA THR A 544 -15.80 -25.82 15.10
C THR A 544 -15.50 -24.42 14.54
N ALA A 545 -14.56 -24.28 13.62
CA ALA A 545 -14.23 -23.00 12.96
C ALA A 545 -15.47 -22.41 12.25
N VAL A 546 -16.21 -23.25 11.51
CA VAL A 546 -17.47 -22.85 10.86
C VAL A 546 -18.48 -22.33 11.87
N ASN A 547 -18.67 -23.02 13.01
CA ASN A 547 -19.61 -22.60 14.03
C ASN A 547 -19.20 -21.29 14.73
N LEU A 548 -17.91 -21.07 14.92
CA LEU A 548 -17.37 -19.82 15.46
C LEU A 548 -17.57 -18.64 14.50
N ALA A 549 -17.36 -18.85 13.19
CA ALA A 549 -17.47 -17.82 12.17
C ALA A 549 -18.95 -17.47 11.83
N MET A 550 -19.86 -18.46 11.80
CA MET A 550 -21.24 -18.32 11.30
C MET A 550 -22.06 -17.14 11.84
N PRO A 551 -21.94 -16.70 13.10
CA PRO A 551 -22.75 -15.60 13.58
C PRO A 551 -22.51 -14.26 12.88
N ALA A 552 -21.26 -13.99 12.44
CA ALA A 552 -20.85 -12.69 11.91
C ALA A 552 -20.06 -12.76 10.59
N LYS A 553 -19.45 -13.90 10.25
CA LYS A 553 -18.49 -14.06 9.14
C LYS A 553 -18.92 -15.24 8.23
N ARG A 554 -20.04 -15.06 7.53
CA ARG A 554 -20.67 -16.13 6.74
C ARG A 554 -19.80 -16.62 5.57
N GLU A 555 -19.12 -15.71 4.89
CA GLU A 555 -18.25 -16.08 3.78
C GLU A 555 -16.96 -16.73 4.27
N ALA A 556 -16.38 -16.31 5.41
CA ALA A 556 -15.27 -17.01 6.04
C ALA A 556 -15.64 -18.46 6.39
N ALA A 557 -16.82 -18.67 6.98
CA ALA A 557 -17.34 -20.01 7.21
C ALA A 557 -17.44 -20.84 5.91
N ALA A 558 -17.87 -20.23 4.81
CA ALA A 558 -17.94 -20.88 3.50
C ALA A 558 -16.54 -21.29 2.98
N LEU A 559 -15.51 -20.45 3.22
CA LEU A 559 -14.12 -20.77 2.87
C LEU A 559 -13.59 -21.96 3.67
N TYR A 560 -13.90 -22.06 4.97
CA TYR A 560 -13.52 -23.22 5.79
C TYR A 560 -14.18 -24.52 5.28
N VAL A 561 -15.46 -24.45 4.89
CA VAL A 561 -16.14 -25.59 4.26
C VAL A 561 -15.56 -25.94 2.91
N ALA A 562 -15.17 -24.95 2.09
CA ALA A 562 -14.52 -25.17 0.79
C ALA A 562 -13.14 -25.79 0.96
N GLY A 563 -12.34 -25.37 1.94
CA GLY A 563 -11.07 -25.98 2.32
C GLY A 563 -11.24 -27.46 2.67
N ALA A 564 -12.23 -27.79 3.52
CA ALA A 564 -12.55 -29.17 3.85
C ALA A 564 -12.97 -29.99 2.62
N ALA A 565 -13.72 -29.42 1.70
CA ALA A 565 -14.07 -30.07 0.43
C ALA A 565 -12.83 -30.40 -0.42
N ILE A 566 -11.85 -29.50 -0.47
CA ILE A 566 -10.58 -29.69 -1.17
C ILE A 566 -9.79 -30.85 -0.56
N TRP A 567 -9.67 -30.93 0.77
CA TRP A 567 -8.96 -32.05 1.42
C TRP A 567 -9.57 -33.39 1.07
N ASP A 568 -10.91 -33.49 1.15
CA ASP A 568 -11.62 -34.72 0.81
C ASP A 568 -11.40 -35.11 -0.65
N GLY A 569 -11.45 -34.13 -1.56
CA GLY A 569 -11.15 -34.36 -2.98
C GLY A 569 -9.72 -34.87 -3.23
N LEU A 570 -8.73 -34.21 -2.61
CA LEU A 570 -7.30 -34.57 -2.70
C LEU A 570 -7.00 -35.99 -2.15
N PHE A 571 -7.73 -36.39 -1.10
CA PHE A 571 -7.51 -37.67 -0.41
C PHE A 571 -8.33 -38.84 -1.03
N GLY A 572 -9.23 -38.54 -2.00
CA GLY A 572 -10.05 -39.50 -2.69
C GLY A 572 -11.42 -39.77 -2.06
N ASN A 573 -11.86 -38.93 -1.13
CA ASN A 573 -13.18 -38.99 -0.50
C ASN A 573 -14.23 -38.20 -1.33
N ALA A 574 -14.52 -38.69 -2.53
CA ALA A 574 -15.30 -37.93 -3.52
C ALA A 574 -16.72 -37.58 -3.11
N ALA A 575 -17.39 -38.40 -2.29
CA ALA A 575 -18.76 -38.14 -1.85
C ALA A 575 -18.82 -36.98 -0.86
N GLU A 576 -17.92 -36.98 0.13
CA GLU A 576 -17.76 -35.94 1.14
C GLU A 576 -17.35 -34.61 0.50
N ALA A 577 -16.40 -34.64 -0.43
CA ALA A 577 -15.95 -33.48 -1.17
C ALA A 577 -17.10 -32.78 -1.93
N LYS A 578 -17.95 -33.56 -2.63
CA LYS A 578 -19.12 -33.02 -3.35
C LYS A 578 -20.16 -32.44 -2.39
N GLN A 579 -20.39 -33.09 -1.26
CA GLN A 579 -21.32 -32.60 -0.24
C GLN A 579 -20.83 -31.27 0.36
N SER A 580 -19.55 -31.21 0.76
CA SER A 580 -18.95 -30.00 1.34
C SER A 580 -18.86 -28.87 0.32
N ALA A 581 -18.49 -29.14 -0.94
CA ALA A 581 -18.46 -28.14 -2.00
C ALA A 581 -19.85 -27.49 -2.22
N LYS A 582 -20.93 -28.30 -2.21
CA LYS A 582 -22.29 -27.77 -2.27
C LYS A 582 -22.61 -26.91 -1.04
N ALA A 583 -22.30 -27.39 0.16
CA ALA A 583 -22.56 -26.63 1.40
C ALA A 583 -21.82 -25.30 1.42
N ALA A 584 -20.57 -25.22 0.94
CA ALA A 584 -19.84 -23.97 0.80
C ALA A 584 -20.55 -22.98 -0.15
N LEU A 585 -21.03 -23.45 -1.29
CA LEU A 585 -21.76 -22.63 -2.27
C LEU A 585 -23.14 -22.18 -1.78
N ASP A 586 -23.76 -22.92 -0.86
CA ASP A 586 -25.03 -22.52 -0.21
C ASP A 586 -24.80 -21.40 0.84
N LEU A 587 -23.59 -21.28 1.38
CA LEU A 587 -23.20 -20.22 2.31
C LEU A 587 -22.76 -18.93 1.58
N SER A 588 -21.90 -19.01 0.60
CA SER A 588 -21.40 -17.85 -0.18
C SER A 588 -21.11 -18.20 -1.64
N ARG A 589 -21.21 -17.18 -2.49
CA ARG A 589 -20.78 -17.17 -3.90
C ARG A 589 -19.58 -16.25 -4.13
N GLY A 590 -18.82 -16.00 -3.08
CA GLY A 590 -17.56 -15.27 -3.18
C GLY A 590 -16.59 -15.97 -4.15
N ARG A 591 -15.72 -15.20 -4.78
CA ARG A 591 -14.75 -15.66 -5.79
C ARG A 591 -13.97 -16.90 -5.33
N ASP A 592 -13.41 -16.84 -4.13
CA ASP A 592 -12.51 -17.87 -3.60
C ASP A 592 -13.29 -19.11 -3.11
N VAL A 593 -14.50 -18.91 -2.58
CA VAL A 593 -15.43 -20.01 -2.24
C VAL A 593 -15.81 -20.79 -3.49
N GLU A 594 -16.17 -20.11 -4.56
CA GLU A 594 -16.56 -20.72 -5.82
C GLU A 594 -15.40 -21.47 -6.48
N TYR A 595 -14.17 -20.90 -6.42
CA TYR A 595 -12.97 -21.59 -6.85
C TYR A 595 -12.70 -22.87 -6.04
N GLY A 596 -12.71 -22.79 -4.71
CA GLY A 596 -12.47 -23.93 -3.83
C GLY A 596 -13.48 -25.05 -4.06
N ALA A 597 -14.76 -24.70 -4.17
CA ALA A 597 -15.82 -25.66 -4.50
C ALA A 597 -15.64 -26.30 -5.88
N ALA A 598 -15.31 -25.51 -6.90
CA ALA A 598 -15.04 -26.02 -8.26
C ALA A 598 -13.84 -26.97 -8.28
N PHE A 599 -12.76 -26.61 -7.55
CA PHE A 599 -11.57 -27.43 -7.43
C PHE A 599 -11.88 -28.79 -6.76
N ALA A 600 -12.63 -28.79 -5.66
CA ALA A 600 -13.06 -30.00 -4.98
C ALA A 600 -13.96 -30.89 -5.88
N LEU A 601 -14.88 -30.27 -6.63
CA LEU A 601 -15.77 -30.99 -7.55
C LEU A 601 -14.99 -31.65 -8.69
N VAL A 602 -14.04 -30.95 -9.31
CA VAL A 602 -13.26 -31.55 -10.42
C VAL A 602 -12.35 -32.67 -9.92
N LEU A 603 -11.74 -32.55 -8.74
CA LEU A 603 -10.98 -33.64 -8.09
C LEU A 603 -11.86 -34.86 -7.81
N SER A 604 -13.14 -34.65 -7.55
CA SER A 604 -14.13 -35.72 -7.29
C SER A 604 -14.77 -36.27 -8.56
N GLY A 605 -14.26 -35.90 -9.75
CA GLY A 605 -14.75 -36.38 -11.04
C GLY A 605 -16.01 -35.66 -11.55
N ASP A 606 -16.50 -34.61 -10.90
CA ASP A 606 -17.65 -33.81 -11.37
C ASP A 606 -17.18 -32.62 -12.22
N SER A 607 -16.59 -32.93 -13.36
CA SER A 607 -16.08 -31.90 -14.29
C SER A 607 -17.18 -31.02 -14.86
N TYR A 608 -18.42 -31.49 -14.98
CA TYR A 608 -19.54 -30.71 -15.49
C TYR A 608 -19.87 -29.52 -14.56
N GLN A 609 -20.03 -29.78 -13.26
CA GLN A 609 -20.31 -28.72 -12.30
C GLN A 609 -19.11 -27.78 -12.14
N ALA A 610 -17.88 -28.30 -12.14
CA ALA A 610 -16.67 -27.51 -12.08
C ALA A 610 -16.54 -26.53 -13.27
N GLU A 611 -16.80 -27.00 -14.50
CA GLU A 611 -16.79 -26.16 -15.71
C GLU A 611 -17.86 -25.07 -15.67
N ARG A 612 -19.05 -25.38 -15.12
CA ARG A 612 -20.10 -24.37 -14.93
C ARG A 612 -19.66 -23.27 -13.98
N LEU A 613 -19.02 -23.62 -12.86
CA LEU A 613 -18.47 -22.64 -11.90
C LEU A 613 -17.29 -21.88 -12.51
N ALA A 614 -16.41 -22.54 -13.24
CA ALA A 614 -15.34 -21.86 -13.97
C ALA A 614 -15.87 -20.84 -14.98
N GLY A 615 -16.96 -21.16 -15.68
CA GLY A 615 -17.65 -20.23 -16.58
C GLY A 615 -18.30 -19.04 -15.86
N ASP A 616 -18.82 -19.25 -14.63
CA ASP A 616 -19.34 -18.16 -13.80
C ASP A 616 -18.23 -17.24 -13.31
N LEU A 617 -17.11 -17.80 -12.83
CA LEU A 617 -15.90 -17.04 -12.43
C LEU A 617 -15.35 -16.21 -13.60
N ASP A 618 -15.23 -16.79 -14.80
CA ASP A 618 -14.73 -16.08 -15.98
C ASP A 618 -15.61 -14.90 -16.36
N LYS A 619 -16.92 -15.07 -16.27
CA LYS A 619 -17.92 -14.04 -16.58
C LYS A 619 -17.96 -12.92 -15.55
N ARG A 620 -17.89 -13.26 -14.26
CA ARG A 620 -17.99 -12.27 -13.16
C ARG A 620 -16.69 -11.51 -12.91
N PHE A 621 -15.55 -12.13 -13.18
CA PHE A 621 -14.22 -11.63 -12.88
C PHE A 621 -13.28 -11.62 -14.11
N PRO A 622 -13.67 -10.95 -15.22
CA PRO A 622 -12.93 -11.02 -16.48
C PRO A 622 -11.56 -10.34 -16.44
N GLY A 623 -11.32 -9.44 -15.47
CA GLY A 623 -10.05 -8.71 -15.26
C GLY A 623 -9.25 -9.17 -14.06
N ASP A 624 -9.74 -10.14 -13.30
CA ASP A 624 -9.13 -10.57 -12.04
C ASP A 624 -7.87 -11.40 -12.28
N THR A 625 -6.77 -10.97 -11.69
CA THR A 625 -5.45 -11.59 -11.84
C THR A 625 -5.44 -13.05 -11.37
N CYS A 626 -6.05 -13.35 -10.20
CA CYS A 626 -6.09 -14.69 -9.65
C CYS A 626 -6.98 -15.62 -10.51
N VAL A 627 -8.17 -15.14 -10.88
CA VAL A 627 -9.11 -15.92 -11.70
C VAL A 627 -8.51 -16.25 -13.06
N GLN A 628 -8.01 -15.24 -13.77
CA GLN A 628 -7.56 -15.42 -15.15
C GLN A 628 -6.23 -16.18 -15.28
N PHE A 629 -5.31 -16.01 -14.32
CA PHE A 629 -3.96 -16.56 -14.43
C PHE A 629 -3.63 -17.69 -13.44
N SER A 630 -4.54 -18.02 -12.52
CA SER A 630 -4.38 -19.15 -11.59
C SER A 630 -5.60 -20.08 -11.60
N TYR A 631 -6.79 -19.59 -11.27
CA TYR A 631 -7.98 -20.40 -11.04
C TYR A 631 -8.49 -21.09 -12.30
N LEU A 632 -8.77 -20.34 -13.35
CA LEU A 632 -9.28 -20.90 -14.61
C LEU A 632 -8.30 -21.85 -15.30
N PRO A 633 -7.00 -21.52 -15.42
CA PRO A 633 -6.03 -22.49 -15.95
C PRO A 633 -6.00 -23.81 -15.17
N THR A 634 -6.06 -23.73 -13.84
CA THR A 634 -6.02 -24.91 -12.96
C THR A 634 -7.27 -25.78 -13.11
N LEU A 635 -8.47 -25.19 -13.07
CA LEU A 635 -9.73 -25.92 -13.22
C LEU A 635 -9.86 -26.56 -14.60
N ARG A 636 -9.52 -25.84 -15.66
CA ARG A 636 -9.55 -26.35 -17.04
C ARG A 636 -8.54 -27.48 -17.24
N ALA A 637 -7.36 -27.38 -16.61
CA ALA A 637 -6.37 -28.45 -16.66
C ALA A 637 -6.85 -29.71 -15.96
N LEU A 638 -7.43 -29.64 -14.77
CA LEU A 638 -7.99 -30.79 -14.07
C LEU A 638 -9.16 -31.41 -14.83
N SER A 639 -10.03 -30.59 -15.43
CA SER A 639 -11.10 -31.12 -16.32
C SER A 639 -10.53 -31.87 -17.52
N ALA A 640 -9.45 -31.40 -18.14
CA ALA A 640 -8.77 -32.07 -19.22
C ALA A 640 -8.11 -33.40 -18.77
N LEU A 641 -7.52 -33.43 -17.57
CA LEU A 641 -6.99 -34.66 -16.97
C LEU A 641 -8.09 -35.71 -16.76
N ASN A 642 -9.23 -35.32 -16.20
CA ASN A 642 -10.37 -36.24 -16.05
C ASN A 642 -10.89 -36.81 -17.37
N GLN A 643 -10.63 -36.11 -18.49
CA GLN A 643 -10.96 -36.60 -19.86
C GLN A 643 -9.83 -37.39 -20.50
N GLY A 644 -8.71 -37.64 -19.80
CA GLY A 644 -7.54 -38.34 -20.34
C GLY A 644 -6.78 -37.54 -21.40
N GLN A 645 -6.77 -36.19 -21.28
CA GLN A 645 -6.15 -35.26 -22.23
C GLN A 645 -4.99 -34.47 -21.60
N PRO A 646 -3.89 -35.13 -21.15
CA PRO A 646 -2.82 -34.47 -20.40
C PRO A 646 -2.11 -33.34 -21.19
N SER A 647 -1.98 -33.48 -22.52
CA SER A 647 -1.38 -32.42 -23.34
C SER A 647 -2.20 -31.13 -23.32
N LYS A 648 -3.54 -31.20 -23.31
CA LYS A 648 -4.41 -30.05 -23.16
C LYS A 648 -4.33 -29.44 -21.74
N ALA A 649 -4.16 -30.28 -20.72
CA ALA A 649 -3.95 -29.82 -19.37
C ALA A 649 -2.65 -28.99 -19.26
N ILE A 650 -1.57 -29.47 -19.83
CA ILE A 650 -0.29 -28.74 -19.88
C ILE A 650 -0.46 -27.42 -20.63
N GLU A 651 -1.12 -27.44 -21.81
CA GLU A 651 -1.38 -26.23 -22.59
C GLU A 651 -2.20 -25.19 -21.82
N ALA A 652 -3.25 -25.58 -21.09
CA ALA A 652 -4.06 -24.72 -20.27
C ALA A 652 -3.21 -24.02 -19.18
N LEU A 653 -2.27 -24.76 -18.57
CA LEU A 653 -1.39 -24.24 -17.52
C LEU A 653 -0.23 -23.38 -18.03
N MET A 654 0.07 -23.38 -19.34
CA MET A 654 1.00 -22.40 -19.93
C MET A 654 0.48 -20.95 -19.84
N ARG A 655 -0.81 -20.76 -19.62
CA ARG A 655 -1.43 -19.45 -19.39
C ARG A 655 -1.31 -18.98 -17.93
N ALA A 656 -0.95 -19.89 -17.02
CA ALA A 656 -0.75 -19.52 -15.62
C ALA A 656 0.44 -18.53 -15.51
N ARG A 657 0.19 -17.44 -14.83
CA ARG A 657 1.21 -16.43 -14.47
C ARG A 657 1.25 -16.33 -12.96
N TYR A 658 2.29 -15.71 -12.45
CA TYR A 658 2.42 -15.50 -11.00
C TYR A 658 2.35 -16.81 -10.20
N GLU A 659 2.91 -17.89 -10.75
CA GLU A 659 2.81 -19.25 -10.20
C GLU A 659 3.32 -19.39 -8.76
N LEU A 660 4.24 -18.52 -8.35
CA LEU A 660 4.72 -18.45 -6.97
C LEU A 660 3.89 -17.48 -6.12
N GLY A 661 2.90 -16.79 -6.71
CA GLY A 661 2.02 -15.89 -5.99
C GLY A 661 1.08 -16.64 -5.06
N VAL A 662 0.72 -16.01 -3.97
CA VAL A 662 -0.33 -16.48 -3.06
C VAL A 662 -1.64 -15.82 -3.49
N PRO A 663 -2.57 -16.57 -4.13
CA PRO A 663 -3.86 -16.02 -4.52
C PRO A 663 -4.72 -15.77 -3.29
N GLY A 664 -5.60 -14.79 -3.41
CA GLY A 664 -6.67 -14.63 -2.47
C GLY A 664 -6.67 -13.35 -1.64
N SER A 665 -7.65 -13.26 -0.76
CA SER A 665 -7.84 -12.22 0.22
C SER A 665 -7.15 -12.56 1.54
N TRP A 666 -7.13 -11.64 2.49
CA TRP A 666 -6.58 -11.80 3.85
C TRP A 666 -7.10 -13.04 4.61
N TYR A 667 -8.23 -13.63 4.18
CA TYR A 667 -8.94 -14.72 4.85
C TYR A 667 -9.27 -15.88 3.91
N ASN A 668 -8.37 -16.23 2.99
CA ASN A 668 -8.70 -17.21 1.95
C ASN A 668 -8.42 -18.67 2.33
N GLY A 669 -8.84 -19.10 3.49
CA GLY A 669 -9.00 -20.51 3.81
C GLY A 669 -7.77 -21.40 3.60
N ASN A 670 -6.55 -20.86 3.65
CA ASN A 670 -5.28 -21.60 3.58
C ASN A 670 -5.09 -22.51 2.35
N PHE A 671 -5.72 -22.23 1.20
CA PHE A 671 -5.60 -23.04 0.00
C PHE A 671 -5.39 -22.21 -1.28
N GLY A 672 -4.93 -22.85 -2.34
CA GLY A 672 -4.81 -22.27 -3.68
C GLY A 672 -3.40 -21.84 -4.09
N ALA A 673 -2.45 -21.71 -3.15
CA ALA A 673 -1.07 -21.40 -3.47
C ALA A 673 -0.39 -22.57 -4.21
N LEU A 674 0.36 -22.26 -5.25
CA LEU A 674 1.10 -23.22 -6.09
C LEU A 674 0.23 -24.31 -6.76
N TYR A 675 -1.11 -24.22 -6.73
CA TYR A 675 -1.99 -25.21 -7.35
C TYR A 675 -1.78 -25.36 -8.87
N PRO A 676 -1.49 -24.31 -9.65
CA PRO A 676 -1.10 -24.48 -11.06
C PRO A 676 0.12 -25.38 -11.23
N ILE A 677 1.12 -25.27 -10.35
CA ILE A 677 2.34 -26.09 -10.35
C ILE A 677 1.99 -27.55 -10.00
N TYR A 678 1.18 -27.75 -8.94
CA TYR A 678 0.73 -29.09 -8.55
C TYR A 678 0.01 -29.82 -9.69
N VAL A 679 -0.97 -29.16 -10.31
CA VAL A 679 -1.78 -29.74 -11.39
C VAL A 679 -0.94 -29.95 -12.65
N ARG A 680 0.05 -29.11 -12.95
CA ARG A 680 0.97 -29.31 -14.07
C ARG A 680 1.87 -30.52 -13.82
N GLY A 681 2.33 -30.74 -12.60
CA GLY A 681 3.03 -31.94 -12.20
C GLY A 681 2.19 -33.21 -12.41
N LEU A 682 0.88 -33.19 -12.04
CA LEU A 682 -0.05 -34.27 -12.33
C LEU A 682 -0.23 -34.49 -13.83
N ALA A 683 -0.32 -33.42 -14.62
CA ALA A 683 -0.45 -33.52 -16.08
C ALA A 683 0.80 -34.17 -16.73
N TYR A 684 2.00 -33.84 -16.23
CA TYR A 684 3.23 -34.49 -16.67
C TYR A 684 3.29 -36.00 -16.28
N LEU A 685 2.77 -36.35 -15.08
CA LEU A 685 2.66 -37.78 -14.69
C LEU A 685 1.76 -38.54 -15.66
N ASP A 686 0.58 -38.02 -15.99
CA ASP A 686 -0.36 -38.63 -16.91
C ASP A 686 0.20 -38.69 -18.35
N ALA A 687 0.99 -37.69 -18.76
CA ALA A 687 1.70 -37.65 -20.03
C ALA A 687 2.93 -38.58 -20.07
N ARG A 688 3.22 -39.31 -19.00
CA ARG A 688 4.42 -40.17 -18.86
C ARG A 688 5.75 -39.41 -18.91
N GLN A 689 5.75 -38.13 -18.54
CA GLN A 689 6.90 -37.23 -18.50
C GLN A 689 7.43 -37.13 -17.06
N GLY A 690 8.05 -38.19 -16.54
CA GLY A 690 8.41 -38.28 -15.12
C GLY A 690 9.45 -37.27 -14.68
N ALA A 691 10.41 -36.89 -15.53
CA ALA A 691 11.42 -35.88 -15.19
C ALA A 691 10.80 -34.49 -15.04
N ASP A 692 9.89 -34.08 -15.93
CA ASP A 692 9.19 -32.78 -15.87
C ASP A 692 8.25 -32.75 -14.67
N ALA A 693 7.54 -33.84 -14.38
CA ALA A 693 6.71 -33.97 -13.18
C ALA A 693 7.54 -33.81 -11.89
N ALA A 694 8.72 -34.45 -11.83
CA ALA A 694 9.61 -34.36 -10.67
C ALA A 694 10.09 -32.91 -10.45
N ALA A 695 10.38 -32.18 -11.52
CA ALA A 695 10.79 -30.77 -11.42
C ALA A 695 9.68 -29.89 -10.82
N GLU A 696 8.41 -30.10 -11.21
CA GLU A 696 7.27 -29.33 -10.66
C GLU A 696 7.06 -29.64 -9.16
N PHE A 697 7.06 -30.93 -8.77
CA PHE A 697 6.87 -31.26 -7.35
C PHE A 697 8.07 -30.87 -6.48
N GLN A 698 9.29 -30.90 -7.00
CA GLN A 698 10.47 -30.39 -6.31
C GLN A 698 10.33 -28.88 -6.05
N LYS A 699 9.89 -28.12 -7.05
CA LYS A 699 9.62 -26.68 -6.91
C LYS A 699 8.62 -26.39 -5.77
N MET A 700 7.58 -27.21 -5.60
CA MET A 700 6.66 -27.06 -4.47
C MET A 700 7.32 -27.31 -3.12
N ILE A 701 8.24 -28.26 -3.04
CA ILE A 701 9.01 -28.57 -1.82
C ILE A 701 9.96 -27.41 -1.50
N ASP A 702 10.62 -26.85 -2.51
CA ASP A 702 11.54 -25.72 -2.38
C ASP A 702 10.83 -24.45 -1.91
N TYR A 703 9.57 -24.25 -2.35
CA TYR A 703 8.71 -23.14 -1.95
C TYR A 703 7.65 -23.53 -0.90
N ARG A 704 7.98 -24.47 -0.01
CA ARG A 704 7.08 -24.97 1.03
C ARG A 704 6.47 -23.85 1.91
N GLY A 705 7.21 -22.76 2.10
CA GLY A 705 6.71 -21.60 2.84
C GLY A 705 5.43 -21.00 2.25
N ALA A 706 5.29 -20.97 0.92
CA ALA A 706 4.08 -20.48 0.25
C ALA A 706 2.84 -21.35 0.49
N LEU A 707 3.05 -22.65 0.79
CA LEU A 707 1.98 -23.61 1.06
C LEU A 707 1.57 -23.61 2.54
N GLY A 708 2.48 -23.26 3.44
CA GLY A 708 2.20 -23.32 4.88
C GLY A 708 1.67 -24.70 5.29
N THR A 709 0.46 -24.70 5.86
CA THR A 709 -0.24 -25.90 6.34
C THR A 709 -1.04 -26.65 5.25
N ASP A 710 -1.09 -26.16 4.01
CA ASP A 710 -1.86 -26.79 2.91
C ASP A 710 -1.39 -28.25 2.66
N PRO A 711 -2.30 -29.24 2.64
CA PRO A 711 -1.97 -30.65 2.45
C PRO A 711 -1.32 -30.98 1.09
N VAL A 712 -1.45 -30.14 0.06
CA VAL A 712 -0.74 -30.36 -1.20
C VAL A 712 0.78 -30.36 -1.00
N SER A 713 1.29 -29.70 0.05
CA SER A 713 2.71 -29.73 0.43
C SER A 713 3.17 -31.13 0.89
N ALA A 714 2.32 -31.87 1.59
CA ALA A 714 2.58 -33.27 1.94
C ALA A 714 2.45 -34.17 0.69
N LEU A 715 1.40 -33.97 -0.10
CA LEU A 715 1.13 -34.75 -1.31
C LEU A 715 2.20 -34.53 -2.40
N ALA A 716 2.84 -33.38 -2.46
CA ALA A 716 3.95 -33.12 -3.38
C ALA A 716 5.09 -34.15 -3.21
N ARG A 717 5.37 -34.63 -1.97
CA ARG A 717 6.36 -35.68 -1.70
C ARG A 717 5.94 -37.02 -2.29
N LEU A 718 4.67 -37.38 -2.13
CA LEU A 718 4.11 -38.60 -2.74
C LEU A 718 4.19 -38.54 -4.26
N GLN A 719 3.77 -37.43 -4.84
CA GLN A 719 3.78 -37.25 -6.30
C GLN A 719 5.22 -37.22 -6.86
N LEU A 720 6.17 -36.67 -6.10
CA LEU A 720 7.60 -36.72 -6.43
C LEU A 720 8.09 -38.19 -6.49
N GLY A 721 7.67 -39.01 -5.52
CA GLY A 721 7.94 -40.47 -5.54
C GLY A 721 7.42 -41.14 -6.79
N ARG A 722 6.17 -40.85 -7.20
CA ARG A 722 5.54 -41.33 -8.43
C ARG A 722 6.33 -40.86 -9.67
N ALA A 723 6.76 -39.61 -9.70
CA ALA A 723 7.53 -39.03 -10.80
C ALA A 723 8.90 -39.71 -10.97
N TYR A 724 9.62 -39.96 -9.88
CA TYR A 724 10.89 -40.70 -9.93
C TYR A 724 10.72 -42.17 -10.32
N ALA A 725 9.66 -42.83 -9.82
CA ALA A 725 9.35 -44.19 -10.22
C ALA A 725 9.08 -44.27 -11.72
N LEU A 726 8.34 -43.30 -12.27
CA LEU A 726 8.04 -43.20 -13.70
C LEU A 726 9.30 -42.97 -14.55
N SER A 727 10.27 -42.19 -14.02
CA SER A 727 11.56 -41.92 -14.67
C SER A 727 12.57 -43.05 -14.51
N GLY A 728 12.24 -44.11 -13.79
CA GLY A 728 13.11 -45.25 -13.53
C GLY A 728 14.14 -45.04 -12.41
N ASP A 729 14.14 -43.92 -11.72
CA ASP A 729 15.03 -43.65 -10.57
C ASP A 729 14.41 -44.28 -9.30
N LYS A 730 14.61 -45.58 -9.13
CA LYS A 730 14.05 -46.34 -8.00
C LYS A 730 14.59 -45.85 -6.64
N ALA A 731 15.82 -45.35 -6.58
CA ALA A 731 16.43 -44.93 -5.33
C ALA A 731 15.75 -43.63 -4.81
N LYS A 732 15.61 -42.63 -5.69
CA LYS A 732 14.90 -41.39 -5.34
C LYS A 732 13.42 -41.61 -5.09
N ALA A 733 12.79 -42.54 -5.88
CA ALA A 733 11.39 -42.89 -5.67
C ALA A 733 11.18 -43.46 -4.26
N LYS A 734 12.00 -44.45 -3.82
CA LYS A 734 11.92 -45.01 -2.47
C LYS A 734 12.08 -43.94 -1.40
N ALA A 735 13.06 -43.06 -1.55
CA ALA A 735 13.29 -41.96 -0.58
C ALA A 735 12.06 -41.05 -0.47
N ALA A 736 11.50 -40.55 -1.59
CA ALA A 736 10.35 -39.66 -1.58
C ALA A 736 9.08 -40.32 -1.00
N TYR A 737 8.82 -41.62 -1.31
CA TYR A 737 7.72 -42.36 -0.66
C TYR A 737 7.96 -42.51 0.82
N GLN A 738 9.20 -42.81 1.25
CA GLN A 738 9.54 -42.93 2.66
C GLN A 738 9.36 -41.64 3.44
N ASP A 739 9.75 -40.50 2.85
CA ASP A 739 9.52 -39.18 3.42
C ASP A 739 8.03 -38.90 3.64
N PHE A 740 7.18 -39.20 2.63
CA PHE A 740 5.74 -39.09 2.75
C PHE A 740 5.17 -40.04 3.82
N LEU A 741 5.52 -41.32 3.79
CA LEU A 741 5.01 -42.31 4.74
C LEU A 741 5.50 -42.06 6.19
N THR A 742 6.68 -41.48 6.35
CA THR A 742 7.18 -41.04 7.66
C THR A 742 6.37 -39.89 8.19
N LEU A 743 6.05 -38.90 7.36
CA LEU A 743 5.18 -37.79 7.71
C LEU A 743 3.78 -38.27 8.11
N TRP A 744 3.26 -39.27 7.40
CA TRP A 744 1.91 -39.85 7.57
C TRP A 744 1.89 -41.14 8.42
N LYS A 745 2.92 -41.37 9.26
CA LYS A 745 3.04 -42.63 10.03
C LYS A 745 1.86 -42.86 11.01
N ASP A 746 1.30 -41.75 11.55
CA ASP A 746 0.17 -41.77 12.50
C ASP A 746 -1.13 -41.28 11.83
N ALA A 747 -1.19 -41.24 10.49
CA ALA A 747 -2.36 -40.81 9.73
C ALA A 747 -3.54 -41.79 9.86
N ASP A 748 -4.75 -41.32 9.64
CA ASP A 748 -5.95 -42.12 9.65
C ASP A 748 -5.84 -43.24 8.59
N PRO A 749 -5.96 -44.52 8.96
CA PRO A 749 -5.59 -45.64 8.08
C PRO A 749 -6.58 -45.91 6.93
N ASP A 750 -7.75 -45.27 6.95
CA ASP A 750 -8.82 -45.44 5.96
C ASP A 750 -8.69 -44.46 4.77
N ILE A 751 -7.78 -43.47 4.84
CA ILE A 751 -7.57 -42.48 3.77
C ILE A 751 -7.17 -43.19 2.47
N PRO A 752 -7.93 -43.03 1.36
CA PRO A 752 -7.70 -43.75 0.11
C PRO A 752 -6.30 -43.54 -0.47
N ILE A 753 -5.80 -42.32 -0.53
CA ILE A 753 -4.49 -41.99 -1.11
C ILE A 753 -3.32 -42.59 -0.28
N LEU A 754 -3.47 -42.76 1.05
CA LEU A 754 -2.49 -43.43 1.90
C LEU A 754 -2.36 -44.89 1.54
N LYS A 755 -3.50 -45.62 1.38
CA LYS A 755 -3.53 -47.01 0.95
C LYS A 755 -2.86 -47.21 -0.40
N GLN A 756 -3.11 -46.27 -1.34
CA GLN A 756 -2.44 -46.29 -2.64
C GLN A 756 -0.92 -46.11 -2.50
N ALA A 757 -0.47 -45.13 -1.74
CA ALA A 757 0.95 -44.86 -1.51
C ALA A 757 1.68 -46.06 -0.90
N GLN A 758 1.07 -46.73 0.10
CA GLN A 758 1.62 -47.94 0.73
C GLN A 758 1.73 -49.07 -0.26
N ALA A 759 0.71 -49.30 -1.09
CA ALA A 759 0.72 -50.34 -2.12
C ALA A 759 1.75 -50.08 -3.24
N GLU A 760 1.93 -48.80 -3.61
CA GLU A 760 2.94 -48.35 -4.59
C GLU A 760 4.36 -48.54 -4.04
N TYR A 761 4.61 -48.13 -2.80
CA TYR A 761 5.90 -48.30 -2.13
C TYR A 761 6.32 -49.76 -1.98
N ALA A 762 5.36 -50.64 -1.63
CA ALA A 762 5.62 -52.08 -1.53
C ALA A 762 6.10 -52.70 -2.85
N LYS A 763 5.69 -52.17 -4.01
CA LYS A 763 6.16 -52.63 -5.34
C LYS A 763 7.58 -52.19 -5.67
N LEU A 764 8.13 -51.23 -4.94
CA LEU A 764 9.50 -50.72 -5.14
C LEU A 764 10.52 -51.44 -4.24
N GLN A 765 10.05 -52.19 -3.23
CA GLN A 765 10.89 -53.00 -2.36
C GLN A 765 11.34 -54.26 -3.08
#